data_f525291deaeefd65e407994b187022f3
#
_entry.id   f525291deaeefd65e407994b187022f3
#
_cell.length_a   1.000
_cell.length_b   1.000
_cell.length_c   1.000
_cell.angle_alpha   90.00
_cell.angle_beta   90.00
_cell.angle_gamma   90.00
#
_symmetry.space_group_name_H-M   'P 1'
#
loop_
_entity.id
_entity.type
_entity.pdbx_description
1 polymer ?
#
loop_
_entity_poly.entity_id
_entity_poly.type
_entity_poly.pdbx_seq_one_letter_code
_entity_poly.pdbx_strand_id
1 'polypeptide(L)'
;SDLKETMTSYPITINSQAVDMSGMIGVRNTMMAGMLEENEDRDRDAVYADYRLLEASEAMINSIKENNLTDFKKYLDDPESEIHSYLGENGIVYSYGVKFKVYSYNKDDVLLSTDADTDDILTSSTSNTTSGMTSPMAGMQRMRTMMTGGSYGAENFTELMPGANGDVVSPILTDSYEVVYGRWPEAYDEVVLVLDSRSSVPADELYQLGLLTGDEYESIVEQIENGETAEEHRWDFDEICEHTFYLIPACDHYEELDDGTFVYIGDNNMKIEALLEDSLELKITGVIRPAEDAANAEITSAVAYTSLLTDHVIRHTDNSAVVLAQEADETVNVLNGVEFEALDDAAKAEAAKEYISGLGVSDKASFYSVMMYYTSQKAEEEEPAAQDESPEPVNDTEPPEGMTGEMPEGMTGEMPEGMAGNSMMGAPMDETAMAAATDRWLEDSPDEELLLSVYDQYLDGSSLKDNLKSFGKVSYDAPASISMYTDSFEDKEAISECIQHYNEGVEEKNQITYTDYVALLTGSITTIIDVISYVLIAFVAVSLIVSSIMIGIITHISVLERTKEIGILRAMGASKRNISQVFNAETVIIGLLAGILGVGVTMLLTIPITSLLQSLLGASSLSASLPIPAALLLIVLSVVVTIIAGLLPSKSAARKDPVAALRTE
;
A
#
# COMPACT_ATOMS: atom_id res chain seq x y z
N SER A 1 19.49 -18.24 -2.13
CA SER A 1 20.47 -17.16 -1.90
C SER A 1 20.07 -15.92 -2.66
N ASP A 2 19.76 -16.00 -3.94
CA ASP A 2 19.44 -14.83 -4.79
C ASP A 2 18.22 -14.04 -4.32
N LEU A 3 17.15 -14.71 -3.84
CA LEU A 3 15.99 -14.00 -3.29
C LEU A 3 16.35 -13.24 -2.01
N LYS A 4 17.22 -13.80 -1.16
CA LYS A 4 17.71 -13.12 0.05
C LYS A 4 18.66 -11.97 -0.30
N GLU A 5 19.50 -12.14 -1.28
CA GLU A 5 20.44 -11.13 -1.78
C GLU A 5 19.71 -9.97 -2.45
N THR A 6 18.68 -10.25 -3.24
CA THR A 6 17.76 -9.24 -3.79
C THR A 6 16.98 -8.51 -2.70
N MET A 7 16.60 -9.21 -1.62
CA MET A 7 15.84 -8.63 -0.50
C MET A 7 16.70 -7.80 0.46
N THR A 8 18.02 -7.99 0.51
CA THR A 8 18.94 -7.13 1.27
C THR A 8 19.15 -5.76 0.62
N SER A 9 18.92 -5.65 -0.70
CA SER A 9 18.99 -4.38 -1.42
C SER A 9 17.89 -3.38 -1.02
N TYR A 10 16.78 -3.86 -0.43
CA TYR A 10 15.69 -2.99 0.01
C TYR A 10 15.93 -2.50 1.43
N PRO A 11 16.01 -1.18 1.66
CA PRO A 11 16.20 -0.63 2.99
C PRO A 11 14.95 -0.81 3.87
N ILE A 12 15.15 -0.69 5.18
CA ILE A 12 14.04 -0.37 6.08
C ILE A 12 13.78 1.13 5.95
N THR A 13 12.63 1.50 5.42
CA THR A 13 12.24 2.89 5.26
C THR A 13 11.14 3.27 6.25
N ILE A 14 11.37 4.33 7.00
CA ILE A 14 10.44 4.90 7.96
C ILE A 14 10.05 6.28 7.45
N ASN A 15 8.78 6.47 7.16
CA ASN A 15 8.23 7.74 6.70
C ASN A 15 7.64 8.53 7.87
N SER A 16 7.60 9.85 7.75
CA SER A 16 6.96 10.75 8.74
C SER A 16 5.47 10.43 8.92
N GLN A 17 4.81 9.95 7.86
CA GLN A 17 3.46 9.38 7.94
C GLN A 17 3.54 7.89 7.60
N ALA A 18 3.13 7.05 8.51
CA ALA A 18 3.10 5.61 8.34
C ALA A 18 1.67 5.10 8.33
N VAL A 19 1.41 4.11 7.48
CA VAL A 19 0.15 3.39 7.47
C VAL A 19 0.34 2.09 8.26
N ASP A 20 -0.45 1.88 9.29
CA ASP A 20 -0.46 0.62 10.04
C ASP A 20 -1.13 -0.48 9.20
N MET A 21 -0.33 -1.19 8.43
CA MET A 21 -0.79 -2.29 7.57
C MET A 21 -1.37 -3.47 8.36
N SER A 22 -0.96 -3.65 9.62
CA SER A 22 -1.51 -4.73 10.47
C SER A 22 -2.97 -4.44 10.83
N GLY A 23 -3.30 -3.19 11.12
CA GLY A 23 -4.66 -2.70 11.28
C GLY A 23 -5.49 -2.89 10.01
N MET A 24 -4.95 -2.53 8.84
CA MET A 24 -5.64 -2.71 7.54
C MET A 24 -5.91 -4.17 7.19
N ILE A 25 -4.96 -5.07 7.47
CA ILE A 25 -5.16 -6.51 7.26
C ILE A 25 -6.25 -7.03 8.20
N GLY A 26 -6.28 -6.57 9.45
CA GLY A 26 -7.34 -6.86 10.40
C GLY A 26 -8.72 -6.45 9.87
N VAL A 27 -8.86 -5.23 9.38
CA VAL A 27 -10.10 -4.71 8.76
C VAL A 27 -10.52 -5.53 7.57
N ARG A 28 -9.57 -5.85 6.66
CA ARG A 28 -9.86 -6.70 5.49
C ARG A 28 -10.33 -8.10 5.90
N ASN A 29 -9.69 -8.70 6.90
CA ASN A 29 -10.07 -10.02 7.39
C ASN A 29 -11.47 -9.99 8.05
N THR A 30 -11.79 -8.93 8.79
CA THR A 30 -13.13 -8.72 9.36
C THR A 30 -14.18 -8.52 8.28
N MET A 31 -13.88 -7.74 7.23
CA MET A 31 -14.74 -7.59 6.05
C MET A 31 -14.98 -8.91 5.32
N MET A 32 -13.92 -9.69 5.10
CA MET A 32 -14.04 -11.02 4.45
C MET A 32 -14.80 -12.02 5.33
N ALA A 33 -14.55 -12.03 6.63
CA ALA A 33 -15.30 -12.88 7.58
C ALA A 33 -16.78 -12.51 7.59
N GLY A 34 -17.11 -11.20 7.62
CA GLY A 34 -18.50 -10.74 7.56
C GLY A 34 -19.20 -11.00 6.21
N MET A 35 -18.45 -11.22 5.12
CA MET A 35 -19.02 -11.70 3.84
C MET A 35 -19.29 -13.19 3.84
N LEU A 36 -18.59 -13.97 4.67
CA LEU A 36 -18.72 -15.42 4.78
C LEU A 36 -19.69 -15.84 5.91
N GLU A 37 -20.01 -14.96 6.84
CA GLU A 37 -21.05 -15.19 7.84
C GLU A 37 -22.42 -15.15 7.14
N GLU A 38 -22.97 -16.33 6.83
CA GLU A 38 -24.41 -16.47 6.58
C GLU A 38 -25.13 -16.10 7.88
N ASN A 39 -25.74 -14.92 7.90
CA ASN A 39 -26.60 -14.50 9.00
C ASN A 39 -27.90 -15.36 8.98
N GLU A 40 -27.83 -16.53 9.58
CA GLU A 40 -28.97 -17.46 9.71
C GLU A 40 -30.16 -16.83 10.47
N ASP A 41 -29.92 -15.76 11.26
CA ASP A 41 -30.91 -15.11 12.10
C ASP A 41 -31.51 -13.80 11.54
N ARG A 42 -31.16 -13.39 10.30
CA ARG A 42 -31.75 -12.18 9.71
C ARG A 42 -33.04 -12.52 8.95
N ASP A 43 -34.08 -11.75 9.26
CA ASP A 43 -35.35 -11.84 8.55
C ASP A 43 -35.17 -11.41 7.09
N ARG A 44 -35.60 -12.26 6.15
CA ARG A 44 -35.45 -11.99 4.70
C ARG A 44 -36.42 -10.94 4.18
N ASP A 45 -37.42 -10.58 4.97
CA ASP A 45 -38.47 -9.62 4.62
C ASP A 45 -38.18 -8.21 5.19
N ALA A 46 -36.97 -7.99 5.76
CA ALA A 46 -36.55 -6.72 6.34
C ALA A 46 -35.29 -6.17 5.63
N VAL A 47 -35.10 -4.84 5.68
CA VAL A 47 -33.91 -4.15 5.21
C VAL A 47 -33.06 -3.80 6.43
N TYR A 48 -31.78 -4.12 6.38
CA TYR A 48 -30.81 -3.83 7.44
C TYR A 48 -29.75 -2.85 6.92
N ALA A 49 -29.37 -1.88 7.75
CA ALA A 49 -28.26 -1.00 7.43
C ALA A 49 -26.93 -1.77 7.50
N ASP A 50 -26.07 -1.53 6.51
CA ASP A 50 -24.72 -2.10 6.45
C ASP A 50 -23.70 -1.02 6.80
N TYR A 51 -23.08 -1.16 7.96
CA TYR A 51 -22.08 -0.21 8.48
C TYR A 51 -20.63 -0.58 8.14
N ARG A 52 -20.37 -1.73 7.50
CA ARG A 52 -19.03 -2.27 7.26
C ARG A 52 -18.13 -1.31 6.47
N LEU A 53 -18.70 -0.55 5.54
CA LEU A 53 -17.93 0.43 4.76
C LEU A 53 -17.51 1.64 5.62
N LEU A 54 -18.38 2.07 6.53
CA LEU A 54 -18.08 3.15 7.48
C LEU A 54 -17.02 2.72 8.50
N GLU A 55 -17.17 1.52 9.06
CA GLU A 55 -16.19 0.93 9.99
C GLU A 55 -14.82 0.75 9.32
N ALA A 56 -14.79 0.32 8.05
CA ALA A 56 -13.57 0.21 7.28
C ALA A 56 -12.93 1.58 6.98
N SER A 57 -13.72 2.59 6.68
CA SER A 57 -13.25 3.95 6.43
C SER A 57 -12.66 4.58 7.70
N GLU A 58 -13.31 4.43 8.84
CA GLU A 58 -12.81 4.88 10.13
C GLU A 58 -11.52 4.17 10.52
N ALA A 59 -11.47 2.85 10.37
CA ALA A 59 -10.26 2.07 10.62
C ALA A 59 -9.10 2.45 9.69
N MET A 60 -9.39 2.81 8.45
CA MET A 60 -8.39 3.30 7.49
C MET A 60 -7.82 4.65 7.93
N ILE A 61 -8.66 5.60 8.33
CA ILE A 61 -8.25 6.90 8.84
C ILE A 61 -7.40 6.73 10.11
N ASN A 62 -7.85 5.88 11.05
CA ASN A 62 -7.13 5.61 12.30
C ASN A 62 -5.83 4.80 12.10
N SER A 63 -5.61 4.21 10.93
CA SER A 63 -4.37 3.49 10.60
C SER A 63 -3.23 4.41 10.20
N ILE A 64 -3.50 5.69 9.90
CA ILE A 64 -2.45 6.67 9.56
C ILE A 64 -1.89 7.23 10.86
N LYS A 65 -0.60 6.96 11.09
CA LYS A 65 0.14 7.47 12.27
C LYS A 65 1.22 8.43 11.83
N GLU A 66 1.42 9.51 12.59
CA GLU A 66 2.60 10.36 12.44
C GLU A 66 3.75 9.81 13.27
N ASN A 67 4.91 9.62 12.64
CA ASN A 67 6.16 9.25 13.30
C ASN A 67 6.93 10.49 13.75
N ASN A 68 7.39 10.49 14.98
CA ASN A 68 8.32 11.52 15.48
C ASN A 68 9.75 11.23 14.99
N LEU A 69 10.00 11.54 13.70
CA LEU A 69 11.32 11.32 13.10
C LEU A 69 12.40 12.24 13.66
N THR A 70 12.05 13.37 14.28
CA THR A 70 12.99 14.26 14.94
C THR A 70 13.68 13.58 16.13
N ASP A 71 12.92 12.93 17.00
CA ASP A 71 13.49 12.24 18.16
C ASP A 71 14.14 10.92 17.75
N PHE A 72 13.58 10.23 16.77
CA PHE A 72 14.19 9.02 16.24
C PHE A 72 15.53 9.33 15.55
N LYS A 73 15.64 10.43 14.81
CA LYS A 73 16.91 10.89 14.24
C LYS A 73 17.98 11.12 15.31
N LYS A 74 17.64 11.72 16.46
CA LYS A 74 18.58 11.90 17.58
C LYS A 74 19.08 10.55 18.10
N TYR A 75 18.22 9.54 18.18
CA TYR A 75 18.62 8.17 18.55
C TYR A 75 19.56 7.56 17.50
N LEU A 76 19.29 7.78 16.22
CA LEU A 76 20.13 7.27 15.13
C LEU A 76 21.49 8.02 15.02
N ASP A 77 21.53 9.30 15.33
CA ASP A 77 22.75 10.12 15.31
C ASP A 77 23.64 9.89 16.55
N ASP A 78 23.14 9.21 17.59
CA ASP A 78 23.93 8.85 18.76
C ASP A 78 24.92 7.72 18.39
N PRO A 79 26.24 7.96 18.46
CA PRO A 79 27.25 6.96 18.13
C PRO A 79 27.21 5.71 19.02
N GLU A 80 26.62 5.80 20.21
CA GLU A 80 26.47 4.66 21.14
C GLU A 80 25.21 3.84 20.88
N SER A 81 24.37 4.22 19.90
CA SER A 81 23.17 3.48 19.54
C SER A 81 23.54 2.10 18.99
N GLU A 82 22.87 1.07 19.48
CA GLU A 82 23.07 -0.33 19.07
C GLU A 82 22.87 -0.57 17.56
N ILE A 83 22.05 0.24 16.91
CA ILE A 83 21.68 0.12 15.51
C ILE A 83 22.88 0.21 14.57
N HIS A 84 23.92 0.97 14.94
CA HIS A 84 25.13 1.14 14.13
C HIS A 84 25.90 -0.17 13.88
N SER A 85 25.74 -1.16 14.76
CA SER A 85 26.37 -2.47 14.61
C SER A 85 25.80 -3.31 13.47
N TYR A 86 24.64 -2.95 12.96
CA TYR A 86 23.88 -3.70 11.96
C TYR A 86 23.69 -2.96 10.65
N LEU A 87 24.20 -1.72 10.54
CA LEU A 87 24.14 -0.94 9.31
C LEU A 87 25.19 -1.42 8.32
N GLY A 88 24.75 -1.53 7.04
CA GLY A 88 25.63 -1.83 5.92
C GLY A 88 26.47 -0.63 5.46
N GLU A 89 27.22 -0.81 4.38
CA GLU A 89 28.10 0.23 3.82
C GLU A 89 27.37 1.53 3.46
N ASN A 90 26.09 1.48 3.08
CA ASN A 90 25.29 2.67 2.77
C ASN A 90 24.67 3.35 3.99
N GLY A 91 24.76 2.72 5.15
CA GLY A 91 24.37 3.31 6.42
C GLY A 91 22.92 3.80 6.48
N ILE A 92 22.75 5.03 6.96
CA ILE A 92 21.46 5.71 7.11
C ILE A 92 21.38 6.82 6.08
N VAL A 93 20.28 6.89 5.34
CA VAL A 93 19.97 7.96 4.40
C VAL A 93 18.75 8.72 4.89
N TYR A 94 18.90 10.02 5.09
CA TYR A 94 17.82 10.94 5.44
C TYR A 94 17.31 11.61 4.17
N SER A 95 16.00 11.55 3.94
CA SER A 95 15.34 12.24 2.82
C SER A 95 14.49 13.39 3.38
N TYR A 96 14.58 14.53 2.72
CA TYR A 96 13.86 15.74 3.11
C TYR A 96 12.80 16.06 2.08
N GLY A 97 11.59 16.30 2.53
CA GLY A 97 10.44 16.54 1.68
C GLY A 97 10.39 17.96 1.12
N VAL A 98 11.37 18.32 0.31
CA VAL A 98 11.35 19.63 -0.38
C VAL A 98 10.20 19.68 -1.38
N LYS A 99 9.55 20.85 -1.47
CA LYS A 99 8.41 21.07 -2.36
C LYS A 99 8.80 22.08 -3.46
N PHE A 100 8.63 21.66 -4.69
CA PHE A 100 8.81 22.50 -5.86
C PHE A 100 7.90 22.03 -6.99
N LYS A 101 7.67 22.90 -7.96
CA LYS A 101 7.05 22.54 -9.24
C LYS A 101 8.08 22.70 -10.35
N VAL A 102 7.97 21.84 -11.36
CA VAL A 102 8.82 21.88 -12.54
C VAL A 102 7.95 22.16 -13.77
N TYR A 103 8.46 23.02 -14.61
CA TYR A 103 7.82 23.44 -15.87
C TYR A 103 8.77 23.21 -17.02
N SER A 104 8.21 23.03 -18.21
CA SER A 104 8.99 22.97 -19.44
C SER A 104 8.18 23.53 -20.61
N TYR A 105 8.87 23.92 -21.68
CA TYR A 105 8.24 24.27 -22.95
C TYR A 105 8.35 23.07 -23.89
N ASN A 106 7.22 22.72 -24.54
CA ASN A 106 7.28 21.74 -25.61
C ASN A 106 7.81 22.39 -26.92
N LYS A 107 7.93 21.60 -27.99
CA LYS A 107 8.44 22.08 -29.29
C LYS A 107 7.57 23.16 -29.96
N ASP A 108 6.35 23.35 -29.50
CA ASP A 108 5.39 24.38 -29.97
C ASP A 108 5.40 25.60 -29.05
N ASP A 109 6.40 25.76 -28.18
CA ASP A 109 6.52 26.84 -27.18
C ASP A 109 5.33 26.95 -26.22
N VAL A 110 4.65 25.80 -25.96
CA VAL A 110 3.56 25.74 -24.98
C VAL A 110 4.18 25.37 -23.63
N LEU A 111 3.88 26.19 -22.62
CA LEU A 111 4.30 25.92 -21.23
C LEU A 111 3.47 24.79 -20.64
N LEU A 112 4.15 23.78 -20.09
CA LEU A 112 3.55 22.64 -19.41
C LEU A 112 4.11 22.53 -17.99
N SER A 113 3.24 22.19 -17.03
CA SER A 113 3.66 21.70 -15.73
C SER A 113 3.94 20.19 -15.85
N THR A 114 5.02 19.71 -15.26
CA THR A 114 5.32 18.26 -15.22
C THR A 114 4.31 17.48 -14.35
N ASP A 115 3.48 18.19 -13.58
CA ASP A 115 2.37 17.64 -12.80
C ASP A 115 1.02 17.74 -13.55
N ALA A 116 1.03 18.03 -14.86
CA ALA A 116 -0.19 18.19 -15.66
C ALA A 116 -0.99 16.88 -15.67
N ASP A 117 -2.29 17.02 -15.43
CA ASP A 117 -3.20 15.87 -15.45
C ASP A 117 -3.40 15.38 -16.90
N THR A 118 -3.06 14.15 -17.16
CA THR A 118 -3.26 13.49 -18.47
C THR A 118 -4.70 12.99 -18.65
N ASP A 119 -5.46 12.88 -17.55
CA ASP A 119 -6.85 12.41 -17.57
C ASP A 119 -7.78 13.36 -18.36
N ASP A 120 -7.49 14.66 -18.41
CA ASP A 120 -8.26 15.63 -19.18
C ASP A 120 -8.17 15.38 -20.69
N ILE A 121 -7.06 14.86 -21.19
CA ILE A 121 -6.88 14.50 -22.61
C ILE A 121 -7.57 13.19 -22.91
N LEU A 122 -7.49 12.20 -22.00
CA LEU A 122 -8.15 10.91 -22.13
C LEU A 122 -9.68 11.02 -22.04
N THR A 123 -10.22 12.01 -21.30
CA THR A 123 -11.67 12.21 -21.14
C THR A 123 -12.30 13.05 -22.23
N SER A 124 -11.53 13.85 -22.98
CA SER A 124 -12.06 14.63 -24.11
C SER A 124 -12.51 13.78 -25.30
N SER A 125 -11.97 12.57 -25.47
CA SER A 125 -12.36 11.63 -26.52
C SER A 125 -13.59 10.76 -26.16
N THR A 126 -14.01 10.72 -24.90
CA THR A 126 -15.21 9.99 -24.44
C THR A 126 -16.22 10.94 -23.80
N SER A 127 -16.78 11.86 -24.59
CA SER A 127 -17.95 12.63 -24.17
C SER A 127 -19.19 11.75 -24.10
N ASN A 128 -19.39 11.10 -23.01
CA ASN A 128 -20.66 10.71 -22.37
C ASN A 128 -20.40 9.59 -21.36
N THR A 129 -20.17 9.94 -20.13
CA THR A 129 -20.82 9.26 -18.97
C THR A 129 -20.09 9.62 -17.67
N THR A 130 -20.85 10.23 -16.79
CA THR A 130 -20.77 10.13 -15.32
C THR A 130 -19.50 10.68 -14.64
N SER A 131 -19.59 11.92 -14.24
CA SER A 131 -18.82 12.55 -13.15
C SER A 131 -18.67 11.58 -11.94
N GLY A 132 -17.45 11.33 -11.52
CA GLY A 132 -17.21 10.87 -10.16
C GLY A 132 -16.52 9.54 -9.95
N MET A 133 -16.00 8.85 -10.96
CA MET A 133 -15.12 7.70 -10.75
C MET A 133 -13.71 8.05 -11.24
N THR A 134 -12.84 8.43 -10.30
CA THR A 134 -11.39 8.35 -10.52
C THR A 134 -11.04 6.97 -11.03
N SER A 135 -10.32 6.88 -12.14
CA SER A 135 -9.96 5.59 -12.74
C SER A 135 -9.27 4.72 -11.67
N PRO A 136 -9.52 3.40 -11.64
CA PRO A 136 -8.85 2.49 -10.69
C PRO A 136 -7.33 2.59 -10.75
N MET A 137 -6.75 3.02 -11.88
CA MET A 137 -5.32 3.25 -12.05
C MET A 137 -4.84 4.50 -11.31
N ALA A 138 -5.57 5.61 -11.36
CA ALA A 138 -5.21 6.83 -10.61
C ALA A 138 -5.29 6.59 -9.09
N GLY A 139 -6.29 5.80 -8.63
CA GLY A 139 -6.37 5.36 -7.24
C GLY A 139 -5.18 4.50 -6.82
N MET A 140 -4.74 3.60 -7.70
CA MET A 140 -3.60 2.71 -7.45
C MET A 140 -2.27 3.48 -7.46
N GLN A 141 -2.13 4.49 -8.30
CA GLN A 141 -0.96 5.36 -8.36
C GLN A 141 -0.87 6.29 -7.15
N ARG A 142 -1.98 6.89 -6.71
CA ARG A 142 -2.06 7.65 -5.44
C ARG A 142 -1.76 6.77 -4.23
N MET A 143 -2.27 5.54 -4.21
CA MET A 143 -1.98 4.57 -3.16
C MET A 143 -0.51 4.15 -3.17
N ARG A 144 0.10 3.97 -4.36
CA ARG A 144 1.53 3.69 -4.51
C ARG A 144 2.39 4.86 -4.03
N THR A 145 2.03 6.10 -4.36
CA THR A 145 2.72 7.32 -3.90
C THR A 145 2.61 7.49 -2.38
N MET A 146 1.47 7.18 -1.78
CA MET A 146 1.32 7.13 -0.31
C MET A 146 2.14 6.01 0.33
N MET A 147 2.22 4.83 -0.31
CA MET A 147 2.94 3.67 0.22
C MET A 147 4.46 3.78 0.12
N THR A 148 4.98 4.49 -0.88
CA THR A 148 6.44 4.67 -1.09
C THR A 148 7.00 5.91 -0.40
N GLY A 149 6.22 6.57 0.45
CA GLY A 149 6.68 7.75 1.18
C GLY A 149 6.69 9.02 0.34
N GLY A 150 5.67 9.23 -0.46
CA GLY A 150 5.42 10.42 -1.25
C GLY A 150 6.61 10.85 -2.11
N SER A 151 6.46 10.98 -3.40
CA SER A 151 7.44 11.73 -4.20
C SER A 151 7.41 13.17 -3.69
N TYR A 152 8.38 13.53 -2.87
CA TYR A 152 8.60 14.91 -2.50
C TYR A 152 9.22 15.59 -3.73
N GLY A 153 8.77 16.75 -4.08
CA GLY A 153 9.16 17.45 -5.30
C GLY A 153 8.06 17.41 -6.34
N ALA A 154 8.41 17.38 -7.61
CA ALA A 154 7.49 17.26 -8.72
C ALA A 154 7.28 15.79 -9.13
N GLU A 155 6.12 15.46 -9.69
CA GLU A 155 5.93 14.19 -10.37
C GLU A 155 7.00 14.00 -11.46
N ASN A 156 7.36 12.76 -11.75
CA ASN A 156 8.43 12.41 -12.70
C ASN A 156 9.85 12.81 -12.31
N PHE A 157 10.05 13.41 -11.12
CA PHE A 157 11.35 13.76 -10.57
C PHE A 157 11.60 13.02 -9.27
N THR A 158 12.76 12.37 -9.14
CA THR A 158 13.15 11.66 -7.92
C THR A 158 14.57 12.03 -7.50
N GLU A 159 14.80 12.05 -6.19
CA GLU A 159 16.15 12.24 -5.65
C GLU A 159 16.95 10.95 -5.77
N LEU A 160 18.15 11.04 -6.36
CA LEU A 160 19.13 9.96 -6.35
C LEU A 160 19.68 9.77 -4.94
N MET A 161 19.74 8.52 -4.50
CA MET A 161 20.31 8.18 -3.22
C MET A 161 21.76 8.65 -3.13
N PRO A 162 22.12 9.46 -2.11
CA PRO A 162 23.50 9.87 -1.89
C PRO A 162 24.32 8.72 -1.33
N GLY A 163 25.65 8.74 -1.55
CA GLY A 163 26.58 7.80 -0.93
C GLY A 163 26.92 8.15 0.50
N ALA A 164 27.25 7.16 1.33
CA ALA A 164 27.55 7.33 2.74
C ALA A 164 28.83 8.16 3.03
N ASN A 165 29.76 8.22 2.10
CA ASN A 165 31.06 8.88 2.24
C ASN A 165 31.10 10.31 1.68
N GLY A 166 29.95 10.90 1.39
CA GLY A 166 29.84 12.22 0.76
C GLY A 166 29.82 12.16 -0.78
N ASP A 167 29.73 10.99 -1.35
CA ASP A 167 29.47 10.82 -2.78
C ASP A 167 28.06 11.34 -3.10
N VAL A 168 27.96 12.07 -4.20
CA VAL A 168 26.69 12.70 -4.62
C VAL A 168 25.66 11.64 -5.03
N VAL A 169 26.13 10.53 -5.61
CA VAL A 169 25.34 9.38 -6.02
C VAL A 169 25.88 8.13 -5.35
N SER A 170 25.00 7.32 -4.79
CA SER A 170 25.41 6.07 -4.13
C SER A 170 26.06 5.09 -5.11
N PRO A 171 27.13 4.37 -4.69
CA PRO A 171 27.69 3.25 -5.44
C PRO A 171 26.66 2.20 -5.86
N ILE A 172 25.65 1.93 -5.06
CA ILE A 172 24.55 1.00 -5.43
C ILE A 172 23.89 1.43 -6.73
N LEU A 173 23.60 2.73 -6.89
CA LEU A 173 22.99 3.23 -8.12
C LEU A 173 23.95 3.19 -9.30
N THR A 174 25.22 3.57 -9.07
CA THR A 174 26.22 3.55 -10.16
C THR A 174 26.60 2.15 -10.62
N ASP A 175 26.42 1.14 -9.77
CA ASP A 175 26.61 -0.26 -10.12
C ASP A 175 25.37 -0.88 -10.79
N SER A 176 24.16 -0.37 -10.44
CA SER A 176 22.88 -0.86 -10.97
C SER A 176 22.47 -0.20 -12.29
N TYR A 177 23.03 0.96 -12.63
CA TYR A 177 22.71 1.73 -13.82
C TYR A 177 23.96 2.03 -14.64
N GLU A 178 23.85 1.87 -15.97
CA GLU A 178 24.88 2.32 -16.90
C GLU A 178 24.55 3.71 -17.45
N VAL A 179 25.57 4.55 -17.57
CA VAL A 179 25.44 5.84 -18.26
C VAL A 179 25.58 5.58 -19.77
N VAL A 180 24.47 5.68 -20.50
CA VAL A 180 24.46 5.46 -21.96
C VAL A 180 24.87 6.71 -22.74
N TYR A 181 24.73 7.90 -22.13
CA TYR A 181 25.18 9.17 -22.70
C TYR A 181 25.50 10.18 -21.59
N GLY A 182 26.50 11.03 -21.80
CA GLY A 182 26.87 12.08 -20.85
C GLY A 182 27.51 11.57 -19.56
N ARG A 183 27.08 12.08 -18.43
CA ARG A 183 27.60 11.75 -17.09
C ARG A 183 26.53 11.87 -15.98
N TRP A 184 26.85 11.35 -14.82
CA TRP A 184 26.07 11.60 -13.61
C TRP A 184 26.06 13.10 -13.22
N PRO A 185 25.01 13.61 -12.55
CA PRO A 185 24.95 14.98 -12.06
C PRO A 185 26.02 15.24 -10.99
N GLU A 186 26.67 16.39 -11.07
CA GLU A 186 27.69 16.85 -10.12
C GLU A 186 27.32 18.21 -9.48
N ALA A 187 26.32 18.90 -10.00
CA ALA A 187 25.84 20.19 -9.51
C ALA A 187 24.34 20.16 -9.21
N TYR A 188 23.88 21.15 -8.44
CA TYR A 188 22.46 21.23 -8.03
C TYR A 188 21.47 21.50 -9.17
N ASP A 189 21.93 22.06 -10.28
CA ASP A 189 21.14 22.37 -11.49
C ASP A 189 21.23 21.26 -12.56
N GLU A 190 21.78 20.12 -12.22
CA GLU A 190 21.97 19.00 -13.13
C GLU A 190 21.06 17.82 -12.78
N VAL A 191 20.51 17.21 -13.83
CA VAL A 191 19.63 16.04 -13.72
C VAL A 191 20.01 14.98 -14.75
N VAL A 192 19.57 13.76 -14.57
CA VAL A 192 19.68 12.67 -15.55
C VAL A 192 18.31 12.20 -16.00
N LEU A 193 18.21 11.82 -17.26
CA LEU A 193 17.06 11.09 -17.79
C LEU A 193 17.26 9.60 -17.52
N VAL A 194 16.20 8.96 -17.02
CA VAL A 194 16.20 7.54 -16.66
C VAL A 194 15.34 6.77 -17.67
N LEU A 195 15.97 5.83 -18.36
CA LEU A 195 15.31 4.95 -19.31
C LEU A 195 14.99 3.60 -18.65
N ASP A 196 13.99 2.91 -19.17
CA ASP A 196 13.77 1.50 -18.84
C ASP A 196 14.83 0.60 -19.54
N SER A 197 14.76 -0.71 -19.27
CA SER A 197 15.68 -1.70 -19.91
C SER A 197 15.56 -1.77 -21.43
N ARG A 198 14.49 -1.23 -22.01
CA ARG A 198 14.24 -1.15 -23.47
C ARG A 198 14.62 0.20 -24.05
N SER A 199 15.28 1.06 -23.28
CA SER A 199 15.62 2.44 -23.65
C SER A 199 14.38 3.31 -23.94
N SER A 200 13.33 3.13 -23.17
CA SER A 200 12.04 3.81 -23.31
C SER A 200 11.69 4.62 -22.06
N VAL A 201 10.85 5.64 -22.26
CA VAL A 201 10.14 6.40 -21.22
C VAL A 201 8.66 6.33 -21.56
N PRO A 202 7.75 6.17 -20.58
CA PRO A 202 6.30 6.17 -20.83
C PRO A 202 5.83 7.40 -21.58
N ALA A 203 4.87 7.26 -22.50
CA ALA A 203 4.40 8.34 -23.36
C ALA A 203 3.71 9.47 -22.58
N ASP A 204 3.00 9.16 -21.50
CA ASP A 204 2.40 10.09 -20.57
C ASP A 204 3.46 10.95 -19.86
N GLU A 205 4.54 10.32 -19.38
CA GLU A 205 5.67 11.04 -18.79
C GLU A 205 6.38 11.92 -19.83
N LEU A 206 6.59 11.44 -21.07
CA LEU A 206 7.15 12.26 -22.16
C LEU A 206 6.31 13.48 -22.48
N TYR A 207 4.98 13.34 -22.44
CA TYR A 207 4.07 14.49 -22.61
C TYR A 207 4.21 15.47 -21.43
N GLN A 208 4.15 14.98 -20.19
CA GLN A 208 4.29 15.81 -18.99
C GLN A 208 5.63 16.54 -18.94
N LEU A 209 6.70 15.91 -19.42
CA LEU A 209 8.03 16.51 -19.51
C LEU A 209 8.18 17.50 -20.69
N GLY A 210 7.17 17.66 -21.53
CA GLY A 210 7.20 18.56 -22.69
C GLY A 210 7.96 18.04 -23.91
N LEU A 211 8.29 16.73 -23.94
CA LEU A 211 8.95 16.09 -25.08
C LEU A 211 7.97 15.67 -26.18
N LEU A 212 6.72 15.40 -25.82
CA LEU A 212 5.58 15.24 -26.74
C LEU A 212 4.65 16.43 -26.67
N THR A 213 4.09 16.82 -27.81
CA THR A 213 3.00 17.83 -27.82
C THR A 213 1.66 17.18 -27.45
N GLY A 214 0.67 18.00 -27.10
CA GLY A 214 -0.70 17.53 -26.87
C GLY A 214 -1.29 16.80 -28.06
N ASP A 215 -1.11 17.34 -29.27
CA ASP A 215 -1.61 16.74 -30.52
C ASP A 215 -0.95 15.39 -30.81
N GLU A 216 0.37 15.25 -30.54
CA GLU A 216 1.08 13.96 -30.70
C GLU A 216 0.59 12.94 -29.70
N TYR A 217 0.41 13.34 -28.45
CA TYR A 217 -0.08 12.45 -27.40
C TYR A 217 -1.54 12.00 -27.68
N GLU A 218 -2.43 12.93 -28.06
CA GLU A 218 -3.81 12.63 -28.46
C GLU A 218 -3.84 11.68 -29.66
N SER A 219 -3.00 11.89 -30.68
CA SER A 219 -2.89 10.98 -31.83
C SER A 219 -2.45 9.57 -31.45
N ILE A 220 -1.50 9.44 -30.50
CA ILE A 220 -1.06 8.14 -29.98
C ILE A 220 -2.24 7.42 -29.30
N VAL A 221 -2.98 8.12 -28.45
CA VAL A 221 -4.15 7.58 -27.73
C VAL A 221 -5.21 7.12 -28.73
N GLU A 222 -5.54 7.95 -29.75
CA GLU A 222 -6.53 7.64 -30.77
C GLU A 222 -6.15 6.38 -31.60
N GLN A 223 -4.88 6.25 -31.97
CA GLN A 223 -4.39 5.06 -32.71
C GLN A 223 -4.54 3.80 -31.86
N ILE A 224 -4.19 3.86 -30.57
CA ILE A 224 -4.32 2.72 -29.65
C ILE A 224 -5.79 2.34 -29.43
N GLU A 225 -6.68 3.31 -29.24
CA GLU A 225 -8.14 3.08 -29.10
C GLU A 225 -8.74 2.42 -30.34
N ASN A 226 -8.26 2.77 -31.51
CA ASN A 226 -8.68 2.16 -32.78
C ASN A 226 -8.06 0.78 -33.03
N GLY A 227 -7.21 0.29 -32.12
CA GLY A 227 -6.51 -1.00 -32.26
C GLY A 227 -5.39 -0.96 -33.29
N GLU A 228 -4.89 0.23 -33.63
CA GLU A 228 -3.76 0.46 -34.53
C GLU A 228 -2.46 0.45 -33.74
N THR A 229 -1.33 0.25 -34.44
CA THR A 229 -0.02 0.41 -33.81
C THR A 229 0.31 1.90 -33.83
N ALA A 230 0.58 2.46 -32.63
CA ALA A 230 0.99 3.86 -32.51
C ALA A 230 2.28 4.16 -33.30
N GLU A 231 2.37 5.37 -33.85
CA GLU A 231 3.57 5.84 -34.54
C GLU A 231 4.76 5.87 -33.57
N GLU A 232 5.93 5.41 -34.04
CA GLU A 232 7.14 5.38 -33.22
C GLU A 232 7.74 6.78 -33.12
N HIS A 233 7.89 7.30 -31.88
CA HIS A 233 8.60 8.53 -31.58
C HIS A 233 9.99 8.21 -31.08
N ARG A 234 11.01 8.87 -31.60
CA ARG A 234 12.41 8.66 -31.28
C ARG A 234 13.16 9.98 -31.19
N TRP A 235 14.01 10.10 -30.17
CA TRP A 235 14.95 11.22 -30.00
C TRP A 235 16.37 10.69 -29.93
N ASP A 236 17.31 11.44 -30.49
CA ASP A 236 18.73 11.19 -30.26
C ASP A 236 19.14 11.75 -28.90
N PHE A 237 20.17 11.18 -28.26
CA PHE A 237 20.55 11.55 -26.90
C PHE A 237 21.02 13.01 -26.78
N ASP A 238 21.71 13.54 -27.79
CA ASP A 238 22.13 14.94 -27.84
C ASP A 238 20.92 15.87 -27.92
N GLU A 239 19.92 15.55 -28.71
CA GLU A 239 18.68 16.32 -28.84
C GLU A 239 17.91 16.35 -27.49
N ILE A 240 17.78 15.21 -26.85
CA ILE A 240 17.01 15.14 -25.58
C ILE A 240 17.74 15.83 -24.43
N CYS A 241 19.07 15.87 -24.45
CA CYS A 241 19.87 16.58 -23.45
C CYS A 241 19.88 18.11 -23.63
N GLU A 242 19.40 18.64 -24.79
CA GLU A 242 19.18 20.07 -24.98
C GLU A 242 17.88 20.56 -24.30
N HIS A 243 16.99 19.65 -23.90
CA HIS A 243 15.76 20.01 -23.22
C HIS A 243 16.03 20.56 -21.82
N THR A 244 15.39 21.67 -21.48
CA THR A 244 15.58 22.37 -20.20
C THR A 244 14.31 22.35 -19.40
N PHE A 245 14.43 22.10 -18.09
CA PHE A 245 13.36 22.22 -17.14
C PHE A 245 13.55 23.47 -16.29
N TYR A 246 12.44 24.04 -15.81
CA TYR A 246 12.41 25.22 -14.98
C TYR A 246 11.78 24.87 -13.63
N LEU A 247 12.55 25.01 -12.55
CA LEU A 247 12.11 24.67 -11.21
C LEU A 247 11.74 25.94 -10.44
N ILE A 248 10.54 25.93 -9.86
CA ILE A 248 10.04 26.96 -8.95
C ILE A 248 9.79 26.31 -7.58
N PRO A 249 10.55 26.66 -6.52
CA PRO A 249 10.27 26.22 -5.17
C PRO A 249 8.88 26.65 -4.69
N ALA A 250 8.28 25.93 -3.76
CA ALA A 250 6.94 26.20 -3.26
C ALA A 250 6.81 27.63 -2.68
N CYS A 251 7.84 28.13 -2.02
CA CYS A 251 7.87 29.50 -1.45
C CYS A 251 7.74 30.59 -2.49
N ASP A 252 8.23 30.38 -3.72
CA ASP A 252 8.21 31.37 -4.78
C ASP A 252 6.83 31.47 -5.49
N HIS A 253 5.90 30.57 -5.16
CA HIS A 253 4.51 30.67 -5.59
C HIS A 253 3.67 31.62 -4.72
N TYR A 254 4.30 32.36 -3.80
CA TYR A 254 3.64 33.34 -2.93
C TYR A 254 4.19 34.74 -3.22
N GLU A 255 3.30 35.65 -3.62
CA GLU A 255 3.62 37.03 -3.92
C GLU A 255 3.21 37.95 -2.77
N GLU A 256 4.11 38.84 -2.35
CA GLU A 256 3.84 39.84 -1.33
C GLU A 256 2.94 40.94 -1.86
N LEU A 257 1.87 41.26 -1.13
CA LEU A 257 0.94 42.35 -1.44
C LEU A 257 1.37 43.64 -0.71
N ASP A 258 0.77 44.78 -1.17
CA ASP A 258 1.06 46.11 -0.62
C ASP A 258 0.79 46.26 0.89
N ASP A 259 -0.07 45.39 1.46
CA ASP A 259 -0.40 45.35 2.89
C ASP A 259 0.54 44.45 3.72
N GLY A 260 1.51 43.81 3.07
CA GLY A 260 2.47 42.92 3.69
C GLY A 260 1.97 41.47 3.88
N THR A 261 0.77 41.15 3.39
CA THR A 261 0.30 39.75 3.30
C THR A 261 0.79 39.08 2.02
N PHE A 262 0.70 37.74 1.96
CA PHE A 262 1.12 36.98 0.80
C PHE A 262 -0.07 36.26 0.15
N VAL A 263 -0.05 36.17 -1.17
CA VAL A 263 -1.07 35.47 -1.96
C VAL A 263 -0.44 34.38 -2.80
N TYR A 264 -1.10 33.22 -2.86
CA TYR A 264 -0.69 32.13 -3.75
C TYR A 264 -1.00 32.47 -5.20
N ILE A 265 0.00 32.34 -6.08
CA ILE A 265 -0.10 32.69 -7.51
C ILE A 265 0.08 31.49 -8.44
N GLY A 266 0.21 30.28 -7.89
CA GLY A 266 0.52 29.06 -8.65
C GLY A 266 -0.54 28.68 -9.69
N ASP A 267 -1.76 29.20 -9.59
CA ASP A 267 -2.84 28.93 -10.55
C ASP A 267 -2.93 29.99 -11.67
N ASN A 268 -2.05 31.00 -11.66
CA ASN A 268 -2.03 32.07 -12.65
C ASN A 268 -0.86 31.87 -13.63
N ASN A 269 -1.16 31.33 -14.82
CA ASN A 269 -0.17 31.03 -15.85
C ASN A 269 0.69 32.23 -16.25
N MET A 270 0.13 33.45 -16.35
CA MET A 270 0.91 34.64 -16.71
C MET A 270 1.92 35.01 -15.61
N LYS A 271 1.55 34.83 -14.34
CA LYS A 271 2.47 35.08 -13.23
C LYS A 271 3.55 33.97 -13.15
N ILE A 272 3.19 32.72 -13.44
CA ILE A 272 4.15 31.64 -13.54
C ILE A 272 5.15 31.89 -14.67
N GLU A 273 4.72 32.26 -15.88
CA GLU A 273 5.61 32.60 -16.98
C GLU A 273 6.60 33.72 -16.59
N ALA A 274 6.15 34.72 -15.85
CA ALA A 274 7.04 35.77 -15.37
C ALA A 274 8.08 35.27 -14.35
N LEU A 275 7.70 34.31 -13.50
CA LEU A 275 8.65 33.67 -12.54
C LEU A 275 9.69 32.82 -13.23
N LEU A 276 9.38 32.22 -14.40
CA LEU A 276 10.31 31.35 -15.11
C LEU A 276 11.55 32.09 -15.61
N GLU A 277 11.48 33.42 -15.85
CA GLU A 277 12.63 34.23 -16.28
C GLU A 277 13.77 34.22 -15.25
N ASP A 278 13.43 34.13 -13.95
CA ASP A 278 14.39 34.10 -12.84
C ASP A 278 14.45 32.74 -12.13
N SER A 279 13.79 31.70 -12.66
CA SER A 279 13.73 30.38 -12.06
C SER A 279 15.01 29.58 -12.25
N LEU A 280 15.18 28.51 -11.48
CA LEU A 280 16.29 27.60 -11.64
C LEU A 280 16.11 26.73 -12.90
N GLU A 281 17.05 26.84 -13.83
CA GLU A 281 17.13 25.97 -15.01
C GLU A 281 17.79 24.64 -14.62
N LEU A 282 17.12 23.51 -14.87
CA LEU A 282 17.68 22.18 -14.72
C LEU A 282 18.10 21.63 -16.07
N LYS A 283 19.32 21.12 -16.16
CA LYS A 283 19.94 20.61 -17.39
C LYS A 283 20.12 19.11 -17.32
N ILE A 284 19.73 18.41 -18.38
CA ILE A 284 19.99 16.97 -18.52
C ILE A 284 21.46 16.77 -18.89
N THR A 285 22.27 16.29 -17.95
CA THR A 285 23.72 16.05 -18.15
C THR A 285 24.05 14.63 -18.53
N GLY A 286 23.11 13.72 -18.42
CA GLY A 286 23.30 12.33 -18.79
C GLY A 286 22.00 11.59 -18.99
N VAL A 287 22.11 10.45 -19.63
CA VAL A 287 21.04 9.47 -19.80
C VAL A 287 21.53 8.15 -19.22
N ILE A 288 20.74 7.57 -18.34
CA ILE A 288 21.05 6.32 -17.64
C ILE A 288 20.00 5.25 -17.93
N ARG A 289 20.42 4.00 -17.85
CA ARG A 289 19.57 2.83 -18.05
C ARG A 289 19.98 1.73 -17.06
N PRO A 290 19.07 0.86 -16.60
CA PRO A 290 19.44 -0.30 -15.82
C PRO A 290 20.50 -1.15 -16.51
N ALA A 291 21.54 -1.57 -15.79
CA ALA A 291 22.54 -2.49 -16.29
C ALA A 291 21.91 -3.87 -16.61
N GLU A 292 22.47 -4.61 -17.58
CA GLU A 292 21.90 -5.90 -18.03
C GLU A 292 21.77 -6.92 -16.88
N ASP A 293 22.67 -6.85 -15.90
CA ASP A 293 22.70 -7.75 -14.75
C ASP A 293 22.00 -7.18 -13.48
N ALA A 294 21.43 -5.97 -13.58
CA ALA A 294 20.76 -5.34 -12.45
C ALA A 294 19.48 -6.11 -12.08
N ALA A 295 19.43 -6.63 -10.87
CA ALA A 295 18.31 -7.41 -10.37
C ALA A 295 17.02 -6.59 -10.21
N ASN A 296 17.13 -5.27 -9.96
CA ASN A 296 16.00 -4.35 -9.79
C ASN A 296 16.38 -2.93 -10.23
N ALA A 297 15.51 -2.31 -11.02
CA ALA A 297 15.57 -0.87 -11.28
C ALA A 297 14.87 -0.15 -10.10
N GLU A 298 15.63 0.57 -9.27
CA GLU A 298 15.10 1.28 -8.09
C GLU A 298 14.46 2.62 -8.45
N ILE A 299 14.95 3.27 -9.55
CA ILE A 299 14.47 4.57 -10.00
C ILE A 299 13.24 4.36 -10.89
N THR A 300 12.09 4.86 -10.43
CA THR A 300 10.81 4.71 -11.15
C THR A 300 10.37 5.96 -11.92
N SER A 301 11.01 7.11 -11.68
CA SER A 301 10.70 8.39 -12.34
C SER A 301 11.59 8.59 -13.57
N ALA A 302 11.09 9.30 -14.58
CA ALA A 302 11.83 9.57 -15.81
C ALA A 302 13.02 10.50 -15.62
N VAL A 303 13.01 11.37 -14.61
CA VAL A 303 14.10 12.31 -14.32
C VAL A 303 14.59 12.12 -12.89
N ALA A 304 15.88 12.13 -12.69
CA ALA A 304 16.49 12.03 -11.37
C ALA A 304 17.48 13.18 -11.11
N TYR A 305 17.43 13.70 -9.88
CA TYR A 305 18.29 14.78 -9.38
C TYR A 305 19.04 14.34 -8.12
N THR A 306 20.00 15.13 -7.68
CA THR A 306 20.83 14.78 -6.50
C THR A 306 20.41 15.56 -5.26
N SER A 307 20.90 15.11 -4.09
CA SER A 307 20.74 15.83 -2.81
C SER A 307 21.27 17.26 -2.83
N LEU A 308 22.13 17.60 -3.79
CA LEU A 308 22.60 18.99 -3.97
C LEU A 308 21.45 19.92 -4.36
N LEU A 309 20.50 19.45 -5.18
CA LEU A 309 19.30 20.21 -5.52
C LEU A 309 18.41 20.38 -4.28
N THR A 310 18.21 19.31 -3.53
CA THR A 310 17.46 19.34 -2.25
C THR A 310 18.04 20.39 -1.30
N ASP A 311 19.36 20.38 -1.09
CA ASP A 311 20.04 21.38 -0.25
C ASP A 311 19.92 22.81 -0.81
N HIS A 312 19.94 22.97 -2.12
CA HIS A 312 19.74 24.26 -2.76
C HIS A 312 18.32 24.79 -2.51
N VAL A 313 17.29 23.96 -2.70
CA VAL A 313 15.89 24.34 -2.47
C VAL A 313 15.64 24.65 -1.00
N ILE A 314 16.17 23.87 -0.06
CA ILE A 314 16.06 24.14 1.39
C ILE A 314 16.64 25.51 1.72
N ARG A 315 17.87 25.82 1.27
CA ARG A 315 18.52 27.12 1.51
C ARG A 315 17.78 28.28 0.87
N HIS A 316 17.27 28.09 -0.33
CA HIS A 316 16.46 29.09 -1.02
C HIS A 316 15.17 29.37 -0.24
N THR A 317 14.46 28.33 0.16
CA THR A 317 13.22 28.43 0.93
C THR A 317 13.42 29.12 2.27
N ASP A 318 14.50 28.79 2.99
CA ASP A 318 14.84 29.41 4.29
C ASP A 318 15.07 30.93 4.18
N ASN A 319 15.50 31.40 3.02
CA ASN A 319 15.75 32.83 2.76
C ASN A 319 14.62 33.51 1.97
N SER A 320 13.54 32.82 1.69
CA SER A 320 12.41 33.38 0.94
C SER A 320 11.62 34.41 1.77
N ALA A 321 11.03 35.39 1.06
CA ALA A 321 10.29 36.47 1.73
C ALA A 321 9.12 35.94 2.57
N VAL A 322 8.35 34.99 2.06
CA VAL A 322 7.18 34.44 2.75
C VAL A 322 7.55 33.66 4.01
N VAL A 323 8.65 32.87 3.98
CA VAL A 323 9.11 32.12 5.14
C VAL A 323 9.69 33.07 6.18
N LEU A 324 10.53 34.02 5.78
CA LEU A 324 11.09 35.01 6.69
C LEU A 324 10.01 35.89 7.35
N ALA A 325 8.98 36.28 6.60
CA ALA A 325 7.86 37.02 7.15
C ALA A 325 7.08 36.20 8.18
N GLN A 326 6.83 34.92 7.89
CA GLN A 326 6.12 34.02 8.83
C GLN A 326 6.95 33.71 10.09
N GLU A 327 8.25 33.53 9.96
CA GLU A 327 9.14 33.31 11.10
C GLU A 327 9.40 34.57 11.93
N ALA A 328 9.26 35.76 11.33
CA ALA A 328 9.37 37.03 12.03
C ALA A 328 8.17 37.28 12.97
N ASP A 329 7.01 36.76 12.64
CA ASP A 329 5.81 36.79 13.49
C ASP A 329 5.10 35.43 13.46
N GLU A 330 5.47 34.58 14.42
CA GLU A 330 4.90 33.22 14.55
C GLU A 330 3.45 33.22 15.04
N THR A 331 2.91 34.36 15.44
CA THR A 331 1.56 34.49 15.98
C THR A 331 0.52 34.90 14.93
N VAL A 332 0.95 35.47 13.80
CA VAL A 332 0.07 35.96 12.74
C VAL A 332 0.27 35.14 11.46
N ASN A 333 -0.82 34.75 10.85
CA ASN A 333 -0.83 34.10 9.53
C ASN A 333 -0.53 35.14 8.45
N VAL A 334 0.62 35.04 7.80
CA VAL A 334 1.04 35.99 6.74
C VAL A 334 0.17 35.94 5.47
N LEU A 335 -0.69 34.91 5.30
CA LEU A 335 -1.56 34.81 4.14
C LEU A 335 -2.84 35.65 4.27
N ASN A 336 -3.28 35.92 5.49
CA ASN A 336 -4.54 36.66 5.76
C ASN A 336 -4.43 37.74 6.83
N GLY A 337 -3.28 37.88 7.51
CA GLY A 337 -3.06 38.84 8.57
C GLY A 337 -3.78 38.54 9.89
N VAL A 338 -4.33 37.32 10.06
CA VAL A 338 -5.07 36.90 11.27
C VAL A 338 -4.16 36.15 12.22
N GLU A 339 -4.35 36.33 13.53
CA GLU A 339 -3.60 35.58 14.55
C GLU A 339 -3.96 34.07 14.53
N PHE A 340 -2.95 33.21 14.72
CA PHE A 340 -3.14 31.74 14.81
C PHE A 340 -3.76 31.31 16.15
N GLU A 341 -3.93 32.19 17.12
CA GLU A 341 -4.55 31.81 18.39
C GLU A 341 -5.99 31.30 18.18
N ALA A 342 -6.30 30.22 18.89
CA ALA A 342 -7.60 29.61 18.85
C ALA A 342 -8.70 30.63 19.15
N LEU A 343 -9.40 31.09 18.12
CA LEU A 343 -10.62 31.83 18.25
C LEU A 343 -11.60 30.98 19.07
N ASP A 344 -12.39 31.60 19.95
CA ASP A 344 -13.51 30.90 20.56
C ASP A 344 -14.58 30.60 19.48
N ASP A 345 -15.49 29.69 19.77
CA ASP A 345 -16.47 29.22 18.78
C ASP A 345 -17.32 30.40 18.21
N ALA A 346 -17.58 31.41 19.00
CA ALA A 346 -18.31 32.59 18.56
C ALA A 346 -17.52 33.44 17.54
N ALA A 347 -16.22 33.60 17.75
CA ALA A 347 -15.34 34.32 16.81
C ALA A 347 -15.08 33.51 15.54
N LYS A 348 -14.96 32.18 15.64
CA LYS A 348 -14.90 31.29 14.48
C LYS A 348 -16.17 31.37 13.63
N ALA A 349 -17.34 31.32 14.25
CA ALA A 349 -18.63 31.43 13.57
C ALA A 349 -18.77 32.80 12.86
N GLU A 350 -18.30 33.90 13.46
CA GLU A 350 -18.36 35.24 12.85
C GLU A 350 -17.39 35.33 11.66
N ALA A 351 -16.16 34.79 11.76
CA ALA A 351 -15.23 34.70 10.65
C ALA A 351 -15.78 33.87 9.47
N ALA A 352 -16.45 32.77 9.76
CA ALA A 352 -17.11 31.94 8.75
C ALA A 352 -18.23 32.68 8.03
N LYS A 353 -19.03 33.49 8.78
CA LYS A 353 -20.06 34.36 8.18
C LYS A 353 -19.47 35.38 7.23
N GLU A 354 -18.40 36.06 7.65
CA GLU A 354 -17.73 37.05 6.83
C GLU A 354 -17.16 36.43 5.55
N TYR A 355 -16.53 35.25 5.67
CA TYR A 355 -16.04 34.46 4.54
C TYR A 355 -17.19 34.13 3.55
N ILE A 356 -18.28 33.50 4.01
CA ILE A 356 -19.40 33.13 3.14
C ILE A 356 -20.04 34.39 2.51
N SER A 357 -20.14 35.50 3.25
CA SER A 357 -20.69 36.74 2.72
C SER A 357 -19.85 37.34 1.60
N GLY A 358 -18.53 37.13 1.64
CA GLY A 358 -17.57 37.57 0.62
C GLY A 358 -17.51 36.68 -0.63
N LEU A 359 -18.12 35.50 -0.63
CA LEU A 359 -18.12 34.60 -1.78
C LEU A 359 -18.86 35.18 -3.00
N GLY A 360 -18.43 34.74 -4.19
CA GLY A 360 -19.13 35.05 -5.46
C GLY A 360 -20.50 34.34 -5.54
N VAL A 361 -21.31 34.75 -6.52
CA VAL A 361 -22.69 34.23 -6.71
C VAL A 361 -22.68 32.71 -6.94
N SER A 362 -21.79 32.18 -7.75
CA SER A 362 -21.68 30.76 -8.05
C SER A 362 -21.26 29.96 -6.81
N ASP A 363 -20.30 30.49 -6.04
CA ASP A 363 -19.82 29.82 -4.79
C ASP A 363 -20.88 29.84 -3.71
N LYS A 364 -21.64 30.95 -3.57
CA LYS A 364 -22.79 31.01 -2.67
C LYS A 364 -23.89 30.01 -3.05
N ALA A 365 -24.15 29.86 -4.36
CA ALA A 365 -25.10 28.86 -4.83
C ALA A 365 -24.66 27.42 -4.53
N SER A 366 -23.36 27.15 -4.68
CA SER A 366 -22.77 25.86 -4.30
C SER A 366 -22.88 25.61 -2.79
N PHE A 367 -22.58 26.64 -1.99
CA PHE A 367 -22.74 26.58 -0.54
C PHE A 367 -24.19 26.33 -0.10
N TYR A 368 -25.17 26.90 -0.80
CA TYR A 368 -26.59 26.64 -0.57
C TYR A 368 -26.92 25.15 -0.62
N SER A 369 -26.35 24.44 -1.57
CA SER A 369 -26.56 22.98 -1.70
C SER A 369 -25.99 22.22 -0.49
N VAL A 370 -24.81 22.61 -0.02
CA VAL A 370 -24.18 22.04 1.19
C VAL A 370 -25.04 22.33 2.43
N MET A 371 -25.50 23.55 2.59
CA MET A 371 -26.37 23.98 3.68
C MET A 371 -27.66 23.17 3.73
N MET A 372 -28.31 22.97 2.58
CA MET A 372 -29.56 22.20 2.48
C MET A 372 -29.34 20.73 2.84
N TYR A 373 -28.21 20.15 2.39
CA TYR A 373 -27.83 18.78 2.74
C TYR A 373 -27.62 18.62 4.24
N TYR A 374 -26.87 19.53 4.87
CA TYR A 374 -26.60 19.53 6.31
C TYR A 374 -27.89 19.67 7.11
N THR A 375 -28.77 20.62 6.72
CA THR A 375 -30.06 20.84 7.38
C THR A 375 -30.98 19.62 7.27
N SER A 376 -30.94 18.89 6.17
CA SER A 376 -31.74 17.68 5.98
C SER A 376 -31.26 16.53 6.89
N GLN A 377 -29.95 16.35 7.06
CA GLN A 377 -29.39 15.34 7.98
C GLN A 377 -29.75 15.66 9.44
N LYS A 378 -29.61 16.92 9.83
CA LYS A 378 -29.93 17.33 11.21
C LYS A 378 -31.43 17.16 11.54
N ALA A 379 -32.31 17.34 10.57
CA ALA A 379 -33.75 17.11 10.70
C ALA A 379 -34.08 15.61 10.87
N GLU A 380 -33.30 14.71 10.30
CA GLU A 380 -33.44 13.24 10.48
C GLU A 380 -32.95 12.78 11.87
N GLU A 381 -31.95 13.45 12.45
CA GLU A 381 -31.42 13.15 13.78
C GLU A 381 -32.34 13.67 14.92
N GLU A 382 -33.11 14.74 14.70
CA GLU A 382 -33.99 15.35 15.67
C GLU A 382 -35.41 14.73 15.74
N GLU A 383 -35.80 13.78 14.87
CA GLU A 383 -37.03 13.03 15.01
C GLU A 383 -36.92 12.07 16.21
N PRO A 384 -37.67 12.29 17.30
CA PRO A 384 -37.68 11.39 18.45
C PRO A 384 -38.24 10.05 17.98
N ALA A 385 -37.53 8.95 18.25
CA ALA A 385 -38.00 7.60 18.07
C ALA A 385 -39.44 7.46 18.58
N ALA A 386 -40.40 7.34 17.69
CA ALA A 386 -41.78 7.13 18.00
C ALA A 386 -41.87 5.88 18.88
N GLN A 387 -42.38 6.08 20.10
CA GLN A 387 -42.66 5.00 21.04
C GLN A 387 -43.63 4.03 20.37
N ASP A 388 -43.17 2.81 20.23
CA ASP A 388 -43.93 1.65 19.77
C ASP A 388 -45.05 1.34 20.79
N GLU A 389 -46.27 1.86 20.56
CA GLU A 389 -47.51 1.33 21.13
C GLU A 389 -48.21 0.55 20.01
N SER A 390 -47.91 -0.75 19.96
CA SER A 390 -48.62 -1.71 19.14
C SER A 390 -50.07 -1.86 19.64
N PRO A 391 -51.09 -1.66 18.81
CA PRO A 391 -52.43 -2.20 19.10
C PRO A 391 -52.51 -3.65 18.62
N GLU A 392 -53.02 -4.50 19.49
CA GLU A 392 -53.28 -5.92 19.25
C GLU A 392 -54.15 -6.18 18.00
N PRO A 393 -54.01 -7.33 17.33
CA PRO A 393 -54.78 -7.65 16.12
C PRO A 393 -56.20 -8.03 16.42
N VAL A 394 -57.16 -7.30 15.88
CA VAL A 394 -58.56 -7.72 15.81
C VAL A 394 -58.76 -8.39 14.47
N ASN A 395 -59.13 -9.68 14.57
CA ASN A 395 -59.45 -10.60 13.49
C ASN A 395 -60.84 -10.30 12.89
N ASP A 396 -61.01 -10.69 11.62
CA ASP A 396 -62.25 -10.87 10.85
C ASP A 396 -62.90 -9.63 10.23
N THR A 397 -62.80 -9.52 8.90
CA THR A 397 -63.95 -9.83 7.98
C THR A 397 -63.55 -9.57 6.52
N GLU A 398 -64.06 -10.46 5.63
CA GLU A 398 -63.92 -10.54 4.20
C GLU A 398 -64.32 -9.26 3.42
N PRO A 399 -63.76 -9.06 2.15
CA PRO A 399 -64.09 -7.91 1.34
C PRO A 399 -65.35 -8.18 0.46
N PRO A 400 -66.21 -7.18 0.20
CA PRO A 400 -67.21 -7.27 -0.83
C PRO A 400 -66.65 -6.77 -2.19
N GLU A 401 -66.97 -7.55 -3.22
CA GLU A 401 -66.74 -7.26 -4.62
C GLU A 401 -67.49 -6.03 -5.12
N GLY A 402 -66.88 -5.33 -6.06
CA GLY A 402 -67.53 -4.64 -7.14
C GLY A 402 -67.86 -3.17 -6.95
N MET A 403 -67.15 -2.30 -7.71
CA MET A 403 -67.80 -1.38 -8.65
C MET A 403 -66.78 -0.57 -9.44
N THR A 404 -66.76 -0.82 -10.71
CA THR A 404 -66.28 0.08 -11.78
C THR A 404 -67.24 1.31 -11.81
N GLY A 405 -66.64 2.52 -11.84
CA GLY A 405 -67.41 3.76 -12.03
C GLY A 405 -66.55 4.90 -12.50
N GLU A 406 -66.89 5.38 -13.68
CA GLU A 406 -66.29 6.46 -14.45
C GLU A 406 -66.21 7.78 -13.69
N MET A 407 -65.17 8.61 -14.00
CA MET A 407 -65.04 10.01 -13.61
C MET A 407 -66.07 10.91 -14.29
N PRO A 408 -66.65 11.89 -13.60
CA PRO A 408 -67.23 13.06 -14.24
C PRO A 408 -66.29 14.28 -14.18
N GLU A 409 -66.17 14.97 -15.31
CA GLU A 409 -65.59 16.30 -15.47
C GLU A 409 -66.31 17.36 -14.68
N GLY A 410 -65.54 18.31 -14.12
CA GLY A 410 -65.97 19.66 -13.83
C GLY A 410 -66.32 19.97 -12.38
N MET A 411 -65.32 20.58 -11.71
CA MET A 411 -65.61 21.66 -10.73
C MET A 411 -64.32 22.50 -10.48
N THR A 412 -64.29 23.66 -11.06
CA THR A 412 -63.47 24.80 -10.60
C THR A 412 -64.03 25.29 -9.27
N GLY A 413 -63.24 25.20 -8.19
CA GLY A 413 -63.57 25.79 -6.89
C GLY A 413 -62.31 26.28 -6.25
N GLU A 414 -62.28 27.60 -5.95
CA GLU A 414 -61.26 28.31 -5.21
C GLU A 414 -60.88 27.63 -3.92
N MET A 415 -59.57 27.44 -3.69
CA MET A 415 -59.02 26.98 -2.41
C MET A 415 -58.93 28.15 -1.42
N PRO A 416 -59.27 27.94 -0.13
CA PRO A 416 -59.07 28.95 0.91
C PRO A 416 -57.56 29.03 1.29
N GLU A 417 -57.12 30.26 1.51
CA GLU A 417 -55.82 30.59 2.13
C GLU A 417 -55.77 29.96 3.54
N GLY A 418 -54.77 29.12 3.73
CA GLY A 418 -54.41 28.64 5.09
C GLY A 418 -54.11 27.20 5.24
N MET A 419 -53.17 26.63 4.45
CA MET A 419 -52.40 25.40 4.79
C MET A 419 -51.21 25.29 3.82
N ALA A 420 -50.21 26.16 4.08
CA ALA A 420 -48.89 25.98 3.50
C ALA A 420 -48.08 25.15 4.49
N GLY A 421 -48.16 23.84 4.35
CA GLY A 421 -47.38 22.84 5.06
C GLY A 421 -46.79 21.87 4.02
N ASN A 422 -45.55 22.07 3.75
CA ASN A 422 -44.59 21.08 3.27
C ASN A 422 -44.93 20.24 2.01
N SER A 423 -44.66 20.80 0.83
CA SER A 423 -44.28 20.09 -0.39
C SER A 423 -43.78 21.12 -1.41
N MET A 424 -42.57 21.63 -1.22
CA MET A 424 -41.85 22.38 -2.24
C MET A 424 -40.87 21.43 -2.96
N MET A 425 -41.37 20.62 -3.88
CA MET A 425 -40.61 20.30 -5.06
C MET A 425 -40.77 21.50 -6.00
N GLY A 426 -40.03 22.59 -5.69
CA GLY A 426 -40.00 23.80 -6.49
C GLY A 426 -39.21 23.60 -7.78
N ALA A 427 -39.52 24.39 -8.78
CA ALA A 427 -38.71 24.56 -9.97
C ALA A 427 -37.21 24.73 -9.61
N PRO A 428 -36.25 24.26 -10.43
CA PRO A 428 -34.84 24.45 -10.14
C PRO A 428 -34.55 25.92 -9.89
N MET A 429 -34.07 26.24 -8.68
CA MET A 429 -33.63 27.59 -8.35
C MET A 429 -32.40 27.91 -9.19
N ASP A 430 -32.35 29.10 -9.79
CA ASP A 430 -31.16 29.59 -10.47
C ASP A 430 -30.05 29.96 -9.44
N GLU A 431 -28.81 30.04 -9.87
CA GLU A 431 -27.66 30.38 -9.02
C GLU A 431 -27.86 31.68 -8.24
N THR A 432 -28.53 32.67 -8.83
CA THR A 432 -28.79 33.94 -8.18
C THR A 432 -29.79 33.81 -7.03
N ALA A 433 -30.80 32.97 -7.21
CA ALA A 433 -31.78 32.71 -6.16
C ALA A 433 -31.19 31.89 -5.01
N MET A 434 -30.30 30.92 -5.33
CA MET A 434 -29.55 30.15 -4.32
C MET A 434 -28.60 31.05 -3.52
N ALA A 435 -27.84 31.91 -4.19
CA ALA A 435 -26.95 32.87 -3.54
C ALA A 435 -27.73 33.82 -2.61
N ALA A 436 -28.87 34.36 -3.06
CA ALA A 436 -29.74 35.21 -2.25
C ALA A 436 -30.38 34.44 -1.06
N ALA A 437 -30.59 33.15 -1.18
CA ALA A 437 -31.03 32.29 -0.07
C ALA A 437 -29.90 32.07 0.96
N THR A 438 -28.66 31.92 0.53
CA THR A 438 -27.49 31.89 1.40
C THR A 438 -27.33 33.19 2.18
N ASP A 439 -27.43 34.35 1.51
CA ASP A 439 -27.33 35.66 2.17
C ASP A 439 -28.44 35.84 3.24
N ARG A 440 -29.67 35.42 2.96
CA ARG A 440 -30.78 35.45 3.93
C ARG A 440 -30.54 34.51 5.11
N TRP A 441 -30.01 33.34 4.86
CA TRP A 441 -29.69 32.39 5.94
C TRP A 441 -28.62 32.97 6.87
N LEU A 442 -27.59 33.67 6.32
CA LEU A 442 -26.58 34.34 7.14
C LEU A 442 -27.15 35.45 8.02
N GLU A 443 -28.20 36.17 7.53
CA GLU A 443 -28.84 37.26 8.26
C GLU A 443 -29.82 36.77 9.34
N ASP A 444 -30.61 35.73 9.04
CA ASP A 444 -31.77 35.33 9.90
C ASP A 444 -31.38 34.47 11.09
N SER A 445 -30.68 33.37 10.92
CA SER A 445 -30.21 32.51 12.01
C SER A 445 -29.31 31.40 11.46
N PRO A 446 -28.06 31.68 11.16
CA PRO A 446 -27.15 30.65 10.67
C PRO A 446 -26.88 29.62 11.76
N ASP A 447 -26.80 28.33 11.34
CA ASP A 447 -26.47 27.25 12.23
C ASP A 447 -25.01 27.37 12.66
N GLU A 448 -24.72 27.46 13.94
CA GLU A 448 -23.40 27.68 14.51
C GLU A 448 -22.46 26.49 14.24
N GLU A 449 -22.97 25.26 14.28
CA GLU A 449 -22.20 24.06 14.03
C GLU A 449 -21.76 23.97 12.55
N LEU A 450 -22.64 24.37 11.63
CA LEU A 450 -22.28 24.48 10.21
C LEU A 450 -21.26 25.59 9.97
N LEU A 451 -21.39 26.73 10.64
CA LEU A 451 -20.39 27.80 10.55
C LEU A 451 -19.04 27.38 11.10
N LEU A 452 -19.00 26.65 12.22
CA LEU A 452 -17.78 26.09 12.77
C LEU A 452 -17.12 25.10 11.78
N SER A 453 -17.92 24.22 11.16
CA SER A 453 -17.40 23.30 10.15
C SER A 453 -16.84 24.02 8.92
N VAL A 454 -17.46 25.13 8.50
CA VAL A 454 -16.94 25.98 7.42
C VAL A 454 -15.63 26.64 7.84
N TYR A 455 -15.58 27.14 9.07
CA TYR A 455 -14.34 27.70 9.62
C TYR A 455 -13.22 26.66 9.57
N ASP A 456 -13.45 25.51 10.17
CA ASP A 456 -12.47 24.41 10.25
C ASP A 456 -12.05 23.90 8.86
N GLN A 457 -12.94 23.91 7.87
CA GLN A 457 -12.65 23.43 6.52
C GLN A 457 -11.95 24.46 5.62
N TYR A 458 -12.31 25.74 5.73
CA TYR A 458 -11.90 26.78 4.79
C TYR A 458 -11.06 27.92 5.42
N LEU A 459 -11.12 28.11 6.73
CA LEU A 459 -10.48 29.22 7.43
C LEU A 459 -9.47 28.76 8.49
N ASP A 460 -9.71 27.62 9.14
CA ASP A 460 -8.79 27.04 10.15
C ASP A 460 -7.63 26.25 9.50
N GLY A 461 -7.49 26.37 8.20
CA GLY A 461 -6.54 25.59 7.40
C GLY A 461 -5.08 25.94 7.62
N SER A 462 -4.70 26.74 8.62
CA SER A 462 -3.29 27.04 8.78
C SER A 462 -2.90 27.31 10.22
N SER A 463 -2.32 26.30 10.83
CA SER A 463 -1.38 26.53 11.90
C SER A 463 -0.05 27.10 11.35
N LEU A 464 0.77 27.71 12.17
CA LEU A 464 2.13 28.09 11.80
C LEU A 464 2.87 26.95 11.09
N LYS A 465 2.72 25.73 11.62
CA LYS A 465 3.33 24.50 11.04
C LYS A 465 2.81 24.23 9.64
N ASP A 466 1.51 24.38 9.40
CA ASP A 466 0.90 24.13 8.10
C ASP A 466 1.29 25.19 7.06
N ASN A 467 1.38 26.45 7.46
CA ASN A 467 1.89 27.51 6.60
C ASN A 467 3.34 27.25 6.18
N LEU A 468 4.23 27.02 7.16
CA LEU A 468 5.64 26.73 6.86
C LEU A 468 5.78 25.49 5.96
N LYS A 469 4.98 24.44 6.21
CA LYS A 469 4.93 23.25 5.36
C LYS A 469 4.43 23.56 3.93
N SER A 470 3.46 24.47 3.79
CA SER A 470 2.94 24.88 2.48
C SER A 470 3.96 25.71 1.71
N PHE A 471 4.75 26.52 2.40
CA PHE A 471 5.86 27.28 1.81
C PHE A 471 7.06 26.39 1.45
N GLY A 472 7.03 25.12 1.82
CA GLY A 472 8.12 24.17 1.57
C GLY A 472 9.26 24.23 2.60
N LYS A 473 9.04 24.87 3.77
CA LYS A 473 10.04 24.90 4.86
C LYS A 473 10.31 23.48 5.35
N VAL A 474 11.58 23.13 5.39
CA VAL A 474 12.10 21.85 5.84
C VAL A 474 13.21 22.07 6.87
N SER A 475 13.22 21.24 7.92
CA SER A 475 14.29 21.21 8.91
C SER A 475 15.16 19.97 8.71
N TYR A 476 16.48 20.13 8.75
CA TYR A 476 17.41 19.00 8.75
C TYR A 476 17.27 18.09 9.98
N ASP A 477 16.70 18.60 11.08
CA ASP A 477 16.42 17.81 12.27
C ASP A 477 15.15 16.95 12.15
N ALA A 478 14.29 17.24 11.17
CA ALA A 478 13.02 16.56 10.94
C ALA A 478 12.95 16.02 9.51
N PRO A 479 13.62 14.90 9.19
CA PRO A 479 13.54 14.30 7.86
C PRO A 479 12.12 13.85 7.55
N ALA A 480 11.78 13.79 6.27
CA ALA A 480 10.51 13.27 5.79
C ALA A 480 10.49 11.73 5.77
N SER A 481 11.65 11.13 5.51
CA SER A 481 11.84 9.68 5.62
C SER A 481 13.29 9.34 6.02
N ILE A 482 13.43 8.16 6.59
CA ILE A 482 14.72 7.61 7.02
C ILE A 482 14.83 6.22 6.42
N SER A 483 15.87 5.96 5.64
CA SER A 483 16.17 4.67 5.04
C SER A 483 17.43 4.08 5.63
N MET A 484 17.36 2.86 6.14
CA MET A 484 18.47 2.14 6.75
C MET A 484 18.82 0.94 5.89
N TYR A 485 20.07 0.87 5.47
CA TYR A 485 20.59 -0.18 4.58
C TYR A 485 21.39 -1.19 5.39
N THR A 486 21.23 -2.46 5.06
CA THR A 486 21.92 -3.59 5.71
C THR A 486 22.58 -4.47 4.66
N ASP A 487 23.68 -5.13 5.06
CA ASP A 487 24.40 -6.06 4.18
C ASP A 487 23.87 -7.50 4.27
N SER A 488 23.04 -7.79 5.27
CA SER A 488 22.44 -9.11 5.46
C SER A 488 20.98 -9.06 5.93
N PHE A 489 20.26 -10.15 5.72
CA PHE A 489 18.89 -10.29 6.21
C PHE A 489 18.84 -10.38 7.74
N GLU A 490 19.86 -10.99 8.36
CA GLU A 490 19.99 -11.07 9.81
C GLU A 490 20.19 -9.69 10.44
N ASP A 491 20.98 -8.82 9.80
CA ASP A 491 21.15 -7.43 10.26
C ASP A 491 19.85 -6.62 10.10
N LYS A 492 19.08 -6.88 9.03
CA LYS A 492 17.76 -6.25 8.85
C LYS A 492 16.77 -6.64 9.96
N GLU A 493 16.76 -7.90 10.36
CA GLU A 493 15.95 -8.38 11.48
C GLU A 493 16.43 -7.74 12.80
N ALA A 494 17.76 -7.64 13.00
CA ALA A 494 18.33 -6.97 14.17
C ALA A 494 17.99 -5.47 14.23
N ILE A 495 17.97 -4.76 13.09
CA ILE A 495 17.50 -3.36 13.05
C ILE A 495 16.02 -3.27 13.45
N SER A 496 15.19 -4.21 13.03
CA SER A 496 13.78 -4.26 13.44
C SER A 496 13.64 -4.46 14.96
N GLU A 497 14.50 -5.28 15.57
CA GLU A 497 14.55 -5.44 17.02
C GLU A 497 15.04 -4.15 17.73
N CYS A 498 16.03 -3.44 17.17
CA CYS A 498 16.46 -2.16 17.71
C CYS A 498 15.34 -1.11 17.70
N ILE A 499 14.54 -1.06 16.62
CA ILE A 499 13.38 -0.16 16.56
C ILE A 499 12.34 -0.55 17.62
N GLN A 500 12.11 -1.85 17.82
CA GLN A 500 11.22 -2.33 18.88
C GLN A 500 11.72 -1.93 20.28
N HIS A 501 13.01 -2.07 20.56
CA HIS A 501 13.61 -1.62 21.83
C HIS A 501 13.47 -0.11 22.02
N TYR A 502 13.68 0.68 20.95
CA TYR A 502 13.42 2.12 20.99
C TYR A 502 11.95 2.41 21.36
N ASN A 503 11.00 1.73 20.74
CA ASN A 503 9.57 1.89 21.00
C ASN A 503 9.16 1.53 22.42
N GLU A 504 9.83 0.55 23.04
CA GLU A 504 9.61 0.19 24.46
C GLU A 504 10.10 1.27 25.43
N GLY A 505 11.07 2.10 24.99
CA GLY A 505 11.67 3.17 25.79
C GLY A 505 10.98 4.52 25.69
N VAL A 506 10.03 4.70 24.79
CA VAL A 506 9.36 5.98 24.51
C VAL A 506 7.84 5.90 24.76
N GLU A 507 7.21 7.08 24.94
CA GLU A 507 5.74 7.15 25.05
C GLU A 507 5.06 6.71 23.74
N GLU A 508 3.87 6.14 23.83
CA GLU A 508 3.12 5.58 22.68
C GLU A 508 3.00 6.57 21.51
N LYS A 509 2.81 7.86 21.77
CA LYS A 509 2.74 8.90 20.73
C LYS A 509 4.05 9.15 19.97
N ASN A 510 5.20 8.70 20.52
CA ASN A 510 6.53 8.86 19.95
C ASN A 510 7.09 7.55 19.38
N GLN A 511 6.31 6.47 19.44
CA GLN A 511 6.71 5.19 18.87
C GLN A 511 6.77 5.27 17.36
N ILE A 512 7.77 4.60 16.78
CA ILE A 512 7.97 4.52 15.35
C ILE A 512 7.16 3.37 14.78
N THR A 513 6.31 3.69 13.82
CA THR A 513 5.55 2.73 13.02
C THR A 513 6.11 2.71 11.60
N TYR A 514 6.41 1.53 11.09
CA TYR A 514 6.87 1.36 9.71
C TYR A 514 6.32 0.05 9.14
N THR A 515 6.30 -0.03 7.82
CA THR A 515 5.89 -1.25 7.12
C THR A 515 7.12 -1.93 6.55
N ASP A 516 7.44 -3.12 7.03
CA ASP A 516 8.44 -3.99 6.41
C ASP A 516 7.77 -4.82 5.30
N TYR A 517 7.83 -4.32 4.07
CA TYR A 517 7.27 -5.01 2.90
C TYR A 517 7.91 -6.37 2.65
N VAL A 518 9.20 -6.50 2.96
CA VAL A 518 9.94 -7.75 2.77
C VAL A 518 9.46 -8.79 3.79
N ALA A 519 9.28 -8.40 5.05
CA ALA A 519 8.72 -9.28 6.07
C ALA A 519 7.28 -9.70 5.74
N LEU A 520 6.44 -8.77 5.23
CA LEU A 520 5.07 -9.07 4.81
C LEU A 520 5.01 -10.05 3.64
N LEU A 521 5.81 -9.83 2.60
CA LEU A 521 5.88 -10.73 1.45
C LEU A 521 6.44 -12.09 1.84
N THR A 522 7.51 -12.11 2.62
CA THR A 522 8.15 -13.34 3.11
C THR A 522 7.19 -14.11 4.02
N GLY A 523 6.50 -13.43 4.94
CA GLY A 523 5.50 -14.05 5.82
C GLY A 523 4.34 -14.69 5.05
N SER A 524 3.83 -14.02 4.02
CA SER A 524 2.77 -14.54 3.16
C SER A 524 3.22 -15.77 2.37
N ILE A 525 4.42 -15.73 1.78
CA ILE A 525 5.00 -16.87 1.04
C ILE A 525 5.28 -18.02 1.99
N THR A 526 5.83 -17.77 3.18
CA THR A 526 6.11 -18.78 4.18
C THR A 526 4.81 -19.48 4.62
N THR A 527 3.74 -18.73 4.87
CA THR A 527 2.44 -19.29 5.23
C THR A 527 1.91 -20.23 4.14
N ILE A 528 2.01 -19.84 2.86
CA ILE A 528 1.59 -20.68 1.73
C ILE A 528 2.44 -21.96 1.67
N ILE A 529 3.75 -21.83 1.82
CA ILE A 529 4.68 -22.98 1.83
C ILE A 529 4.37 -23.90 2.99
N ASP A 530 4.09 -23.38 4.19
CA ASP A 530 3.74 -24.16 5.37
C ASP A 530 2.43 -24.94 5.16
N VAL A 531 1.38 -24.29 4.63
CA VAL A 531 0.10 -24.94 4.32
C VAL A 531 0.31 -26.08 3.32
N ILE A 532 1.05 -25.86 2.23
CA ILE A 532 1.37 -26.87 1.24
C ILE A 532 2.17 -28.01 1.89
N SER A 533 3.15 -27.66 2.72
CA SER A 533 3.99 -28.64 3.44
C SER A 533 3.17 -29.50 4.39
N TYR A 534 2.25 -28.90 5.17
CA TYR A 534 1.37 -29.68 6.05
C TYR A 534 0.45 -30.62 5.28
N VAL A 535 -0.10 -30.18 4.14
CA VAL A 535 -0.91 -31.06 3.28
C VAL A 535 -0.07 -32.22 2.75
N LEU A 536 1.15 -31.96 2.27
CA LEU A 536 2.07 -33.00 1.80
C LEU A 536 2.46 -33.97 2.92
N ILE A 537 2.76 -33.46 4.12
CA ILE A 537 3.05 -34.28 5.31
C ILE A 537 1.85 -35.17 5.67
N ALA A 538 0.62 -34.64 5.56
CA ALA A 538 -0.58 -35.44 5.81
C ALA A 538 -0.71 -36.63 4.81
N PHE A 539 -0.46 -36.38 3.51
CA PHE A 539 -0.45 -37.45 2.50
C PHE A 539 0.64 -38.47 2.78
N VAL A 540 1.85 -38.06 3.16
CA VAL A 540 2.94 -38.93 3.53
C VAL A 540 2.59 -39.76 4.78
N ALA A 541 1.96 -39.15 5.79
CA ALA A 541 1.51 -39.85 7.00
C ALA A 541 0.50 -40.96 6.68
N VAL A 542 -0.50 -40.69 5.83
CA VAL A 542 -1.45 -41.71 5.36
C VAL A 542 -0.75 -42.82 4.61
N SER A 543 0.20 -42.51 3.73
CA SER A 543 1.00 -43.48 2.99
C SER A 543 1.82 -44.37 3.94
N LEU A 544 2.43 -43.77 4.98
CA LEU A 544 3.18 -44.51 5.99
C LEU A 544 2.27 -45.47 6.79
N ILE A 545 1.05 -45.05 7.13
CA ILE A 545 0.08 -45.92 7.84
C ILE A 545 -0.27 -47.13 6.95
N VAL A 546 -0.60 -46.88 5.68
CA VAL A 546 -0.94 -47.96 4.72
C VAL A 546 0.26 -48.90 4.56
N SER A 547 1.47 -48.39 4.40
CA SER A 547 2.71 -49.20 4.29
C SER A 547 2.96 -49.99 5.56
N SER A 548 2.75 -49.41 6.75
CA SER A 548 2.89 -50.10 8.03
C SER A 548 1.92 -51.26 8.17
N ILE A 549 0.66 -51.10 7.78
CA ILE A 549 -0.34 -52.18 7.77
C ILE A 549 0.08 -53.28 6.81
N MET A 550 0.56 -52.93 5.62
CA MET A 550 1.01 -53.91 4.62
C MET A 550 2.20 -54.73 5.12
N ILE A 551 3.21 -54.08 5.74
CA ILE A 551 4.36 -54.74 6.36
C ILE A 551 3.88 -55.68 7.46
N GLY A 552 2.92 -55.25 8.29
CA GLY A 552 2.33 -56.07 9.33
C GLY A 552 1.65 -57.33 8.78
N ILE A 553 0.90 -57.20 7.70
CA ILE A 553 0.23 -58.35 7.03
C ILE A 553 1.27 -59.32 6.46
N ILE A 554 2.27 -58.81 5.72
CA ILE A 554 3.30 -59.62 5.10
C ILE A 554 4.09 -60.39 6.18
N THR A 555 4.48 -59.70 7.25
CA THR A 555 5.19 -60.33 8.38
C THR A 555 4.32 -61.39 9.07
N HIS A 556 2.98 -61.12 9.18
CA HIS A 556 2.06 -62.08 9.74
C HIS A 556 1.95 -63.36 8.90
N ILE A 557 1.86 -63.22 7.57
CA ILE A 557 1.86 -64.32 6.62
C ILE A 557 3.17 -65.11 6.72
N SER A 558 4.32 -64.44 6.77
CA SER A 558 5.63 -65.08 6.94
C SER A 558 5.73 -65.91 8.24
N VAL A 559 5.13 -65.42 9.35
CA VAL A 559 5.01 -66.15 10.60
C VAL A 559 4.16 -67.42 10.46
N LEU A 560 3.06 -67.31 9.68
CA LEU A 560 2.21 -68.52 9.44
C LEU A 560 2.92 -69.56 8.61
N GLU A 561 3.64 -69.15 7.54
CA GLU A 561 4.42 -70.09 6.72
C GLU A 561 5.54 -70.78 7.48
N ARG A 562 6.19 -70.08 8.41
CA ARG A 562 7.28 -70.60 9.21
C ARG A 562 6.83 -71.23 10.58
N THR A 563 5.51 -71.47 10.73
CA THR A 563 4.95 -71.96 12.00
C THR A 563 5.60 -73.26 12.47
N LYS A 564 5.95 -74.18 11.53
CA LYS A 564 6.63 -75.48 11.84
C LYS A 564 8.06 -75.26 12.35
N GLU A 565 8.81 -74.33 11.74
CA GLU A 565 10.18 -74.01 12.21
C GLU A 565 10.16 -73.36 13.60
N ILE A 566 9.19 -72.45 13.84
CA ILE A 566 8.99 -71.88 15.18
C ILE A 566 8.65 -72.92 16.22
N GLY A 567 7.83 -73.96 15.85
CA GLY A 567 7.49 -75.10 16.69
C GLY A 567 8.71 -75.92 17.07
N ILE A 568 9.59 -76.20 16.09
CA ILE A 568 10.86 -76.95 16.32
C ILE A 568 11.78 -76.16 17.27
N LEU A 569 11.99 -74.87 17.01
CA LEU A 569 12.85 -74.02 17.86
C LEU A 569 12.34 -73.98 19.31
N ARG A 570 11.04 -73.91 19.50
CA ARG A 570 10.42 -73.89 20.83
C ARG A 570 10.50 -75.26 21.51
N ALA A 571 10.36 -76.37 20.76
CA ALA A 571 10.54 -77.70 21.28
C ALA A 571 11.99 -77.99 21.75
N MET A 572 12.98 -77.38 21.09
CA MET A 572 14.39 -77.37 21.46
C MET A 572 14.73 -76.50 22.67
N GLY A 573 13.76 -75.73 23.23
CA GLY A 573 13.94 -74.91 24.42
C GLY A 573 14.12 -73.40 24.16
N ALA A 574 13.89 -72.89 22.96
CA ALA A 574 13.95 -71.44 22.68
C ALA A 574 12.86 -70.67 23.45
N SER A 575 13.26 -69.60 24.13
CA SER A 575 12.32 -68.74 24.88
C SER A 575 11.45 -67.93 23.93
N LYS A 576 10.25 -67.54 24.41
CA LYS A 576 9.35 -66.65 23.67
C LYS A 576 10.03 -65.30 23.23
N ARG A 577 10.96 -64.85 24.09
CA ARG A 577 11.73 -63.61 23.84
C ARG A 577 12.72 -63.80 22.70
N ASN A 578 13.40 -64.93 22.62
CA ASN A 578 14.34 -65.17 21.52
C ASN A 578 13.65 -65.28 20.19
N ILE A 579 12.47 -65.88 20.08
CA ILE A 579 11.69 -65.96 18.85
C ILE A 579 11.23 -64.58 18.43
N SER A 580 10.67 -63.81 19.37
CA SER A 580 10.28 -62.42 19.07
C SER A 580 11.47 -61.57 18.63
N GLN A 581 12.66 -61.75 19.20
CA GLN A 581 13.87 -61.01 18.80
C GLN A 581 14.32 -61.34 17.37
N VAL A 582 14.17 -62.53 16.89
CA VAL A 582 14.51 -62.95 15.52
C VAL A 582 13.62 -62.21 14.52
N PHE A 583 12.29 -62.19 14.75
CA PHE A 583 11.36 -61.48 13.87
C PHE A 583 11.51 -59.97 13.97
N ASN A 584 11.81 -59.39 15.15
CA ASN A 584 12.11 -57.97 15.28
C ASN A 584 13.42 -57.60 14.58
N ALA A 585 14.46 -58.47 14.61
CA ALA A 585 15.69 -58.22 13.86
C ALA A 585 15.43 -58.22 12.34
N GLU A 586 14.59 -59.15 11.85
CA GLU A 586 14.17 -59.18 10.44
C GLU A 586 13.47 -57.86 10.03
N THR A 587 12.52 -57.36 10.85
CA THR A 587 11.84 -56.10 10.60
C THR A 587 12.77 -54.89 10.65
N VAL A 588 13.75 -54.86 11.55
CA VAL A 588 14.79 -53.79 11.61
C VAL A 588 15.64 -53.78 10.33
N ILE A 589 16.07 -54.96 9.85
CA ILE A 589 16.86 -55.06 8.61
C ILE A 589 16.05 -54.58 7.42
N ILE A 590 14.78 -54.98 7.32
CA ILE A 590 13.87 -54.53 6.26
C ILE A 590 13.71 -53.01 6.32
N GLY A 591 13.46 -52.46 7.51
CA GLY A 591 13.30 -50.99 7.69
C GLY A 591 14.56 -50.22 7.35
N LEU A 592 15.74 -50.72 7.72
CA LEU A 592 17.01 -50.10 7.41
C LEU A 592 17.30 -50.12 5.90
N LEU A 593 17.15 -51.26 5.24
CA LEU A 593 17.35 -51.37 3.81
C LEU A 593 16.35 -50.50 3.02
N ALA A 594 15.08 -50.52 3.42
CA ALA A 594 14.05 -49.68 2.81
C ALA A 594 14.37 -48.20 2.97
N GLY A 595 14.81 -47.73 4.13
CA GLY A 595 15.22 -46.36 4.39
C GLY A 595 16.42 -45.95 3.54
N ILE A 596 17.46 -46.76 3.45
CA ILE A 596 18.65 -46.49 2.63
C ILE A 596 18.26 -46.44 1.13
N LEU A 597 17.48 -47.39 0.66
CA LEU A 597 17.00 -47.40 -0.74
C LEU A 597 16.13 -46.19 -1.04
N GLY A 598 15.22 -45.80 -0.12
CA GLY A 598 14.37 -44.65 -0.27
C GLY A 598 15.17 -43.34 -0.39
N VAL A 599 16.13 -43.14 0.51
CA VAL A 599 17.04 -41.97 0.46
C VAL A 599 17.89 -41.98 -0.83
N GLY A 600 18.41 -43.15 -1.21
CA GLY A 600 19.21 -43.29 -2.44
C GLY A 600 18.43 -42.96 -3.70
N VAL A 601 17.17 -43.41 -3.83
CA VAL A 601 16.27 -43.08 -4.94
C VAL A 601 15.93 -41.61 -4.93
N THR A 602 15.67 -41.04 -3.76
CA THR A 602 15.38 -39.60 -3.63
C THR A 602 16.57 -38.74 -4.12
N MET A 603 17.80 -39.08 -3.70
CA MET A 603 19.01 -38.38 -4.18
C MET A 603 19.21 -38.50 -5.69
N LEU A 604 18.88 -39.65 -6.26
CA LEU A 604 18.93 -39.83 -7.74
C LEU A 604 17.89 -39.00 -8.45
N LEU A 605 16.69 -38.86 -7.88
CA LEU A 605 15.60 -38.05 -8.47
C LEU A 605 15.79 -36.55 -8.32
N THR A 606 16.54 -36.07 -7.32
CA THR A 606 16.84 -34.64 -7.17
C THR A 606 17.58 -34.05 -8.37
N ILE A 607 18.39 -34.85 -9.08
CA ILE A 607 19.13 -34.40 -10.27
C ILE A 607 18.19 -33.98 -11.43
N PRO A 608 17.29 -34.85 -11.94
CA PRO A 608 16.38 -34.46 -13.01
C PRO A 608 15.31 -33.43 -12.53
N ILE A 609 14.91 -33.45 -11.27
CA ILE A 609 13.98 -32.48 -10.71
C ILE A 609 14.61 -31.09 -10.69
N THR A 610 15.88 -30.95 -10.28
CA THR A 610 16.60 -29.67 -10.33
C THR A 610 16.69 -29.13 -11.75
N SER A 611 17.03 -29.97 -12.73
CA SER A 611 17.09 -29.58 -14.14
C SER A 611 15.72 -29.11 -14.68
N LEU A 612 14.65 -29.81 -14.30
CA LEU A 612 13.29 -29.45 -14.67
C LEU A 612 12.85 -28.13 -14.04
N LEU A 613 13.15 -27.90 -12.76
CA LEU A 613 12.84 -26.66 -12.05
C LEU A 613 13.58 -25.46 -12.69
N GLN A 614 14.86 -25.63 -12.98
CA GLN A 614 15.67 -24.58 -13.65
C GLN A 614 15.12 -24.24 -15.04
N SER A 615 14.67 -25.24 -15.80
CA SER A 615 14.11 -25.01 -17.14
C SER A 615 12.72 -24.37 -17.13
N LEU A 616 11.89 -24.66 -16.13
CA LEU A 616 10.52 -24.10 -16.02
C LEU A 616 10.51 -22.70 -15.44
N LEU A 617 11.38 -22.41 -14.47
CA LEU A 617 11.38 -21.15 -13.72
C LEU A 617 12.45 -20.16 -14.20
N GLY A 618 13.31 -20.56 -15.14
CA GLY A 618 14.37 -19.71 -15.69
C GLY A 618 15.45 -19.28 -14.67
N ALA A 619 15.43 -19.86 -13.46
CA ALA A 619 16.33 -19.51 -12.38
C ALA A 619 17.42 -20.58 -12.21
N SER A 620 18.64 -20.26 -12.62
CA SER A 620 19.80 -21.16 -12.58
C SER A 620 20.28 -21.52 -11.16
N SER A 621 19.89 -20.71 -10.16
CA SER A 621 20.29 -20.86 -8.75
C SER A 621 19.42 -21.84 -7.95
N LEU A 622 18.24 -22.21 -8.44
CA LEU A 622 17.35 -23.14 -7.76
C LEU A 622 17.89 -24.58 -7.84
N SER A 623 18.13 -25.20 -6.69
CA SER A 623 18.53 -26.59 -6.60
C SER A 623 17.72 -27.36 -5.57
N ALA A 624 17.17 -28.51 -5.95
CA ALA A 624 16.60 -29.43 -4.98
C ALA A 624 17.73 -30.19 -4.30
N SER A 625 17.80 -30.15 -2.97
CA SER A 625 18.80 -30.92 -2.19
C SER A 625 18.16 -31.59 -1.00
N LEU A 626 18.65 -32.77 -0.65
CA LEU A 626 18.26 -33.48 0.57
C LEU A 626 19.36 -33.28 1.63
N PRO A 627 19.10 -32.49 2.71
CA PRO A 627 20.08 -32.32 3.78
C PRO A 627 20.42 -33.64 4.47
N ILE A 628 21.70 -33.85 4.77
CA ILE A 628 22.18 -35.07 5.42
C ILE A 628 21.44 -35.39 6.74
N PRO A 629 21.17 -34.41 7.63
CA PRO A 629 20.39 -34.66 8.85
C PRO A 629 18.98 -35.16 8.57
N ALA A 630 18.31 -34.61 7.55
CA ALA A 630 16.98 -35.05 7.14
C ALA A 630 17.00 -36.48 6.57
N ALA A 631 18.01 -36.82 5.76
CA ALA A 631 18.19 -38.16 5.23
C ALA A 631 18.35 -39.20 6.36
N LEU A 632 19.16 -38.91 7.37
CA LEU A 632 19.33 -39.77 8.54
C LEU A 632 18.02 -39.91 9.36
N LEU A 633 17.29 -38.81 9.55
CA LEU A 633 16.00 -38.82 10.23
C LEU A 633 15.00 -39.73 9.51
N LEU A 634 14.94 -39.67 8.17
CA LEU A 634 14.04 -40.52 7.37
C LEU A 634 14.38 -41.98 7.45
N ILE A 635 15.69 -42.38 7.50
CA ILE A 635 16.11 -43.73 7.69
C ILE A 635 15.67 -44.24 9.08
N VAL A 636 15.88 -43.43 10.14
CA VAL A 636 15.45 -43.77 11.50
C VAL A 636 13.93 -43.93 11.55
N LEU A 637 13.18 -43.01 10.93
CA LEU A 637 11.72 -43.08 10.85
C LEU A 637 11.25 -44.36 10.16
N SER A 638 11.87 -44.74 9.04
CA SER A 638 11.60 -46.00 8.34
C SER A 638 11.77 -47.23 9.27
N VAL A 639 12.86 -47.28 10.01
CA VAL A 639 13.11 -48.36 10.98
C VAL A 639 12.06 -48.39 12.09
N VAL A 640 11.71 -47.22 12.66
CA VAL A 640 10.73 -47.14 13.74
C VAL A 640 9.35 -47.60 13.27
N VAL A 641 8.89 -47.15 12.10
CA VAL A 641 7.60 -47.54 11.52
C VAL A 641 7.55 -49.03 11.26
N THR A 642 8.65 -49.64 10.75
CA THR A 642 8.75 -51.06 10.45
C THR A 642 8.75 -51.89 11.73
N ILE A 643 9.43 -51.45 12.78
CA ILE A 643 9.38 -52.09 14.09
C ILE A 643 7.96 -52.10 14.65
N ILE A 644 7.27 -50.96 14.62
CA ILE A 644 5.88 -50.84 15.11
C ILE A 644 4.97 -51.82 14.35
N ALA A 645 5.09 -51.87 13.03
CA ALA A 645 4.32 -52.77 12.18
C ALA A 645 4.60 -54.28 12.51
N GLY A 646 5.86 -54.59 12.83
CA GLY A 646 6.31 -55.95 13.14
C GLY A 646 6.00 -56.44 14.58
N LEU A 647 5.67 -55.52 15.51
CA LEU A 647 5.45 -55.89 16.92
C LEU A 647 4.28 -56.87 17.13
N LEU A 648 3.17 -56.70 16.41
CA LEU A 648 2.01 -57.56 16.52
C LEU A 648 2.30 -58.98 15.97
N PRO A 649 2.84 -59.15 14.74
CA PRO A 649 3.23 -60.44 14.20
C PRO A 649 4.29 -61.14 15.03
N SER A 650 5.33 -60.44 15.51
CA SER A 650 6.41 -61.03 16.32
C SER A 650 5.91 -61.58 17.66
N LYS A 651 4.98 -60.85 18.33
CA LYS A 651 4.30 -61.37 19.53
C LYS A 651 3.42 -62.59 19.23
N SER A 652 2.73 -62.58 18.08
CA SER A 652 1.92 -63.73 17.63
C SER A 652 2.79 -64.97 17.41
N ALA A 653 3.95 -64.82 16.74
CA ALA A 653 4.92 -65.84 16.54
C ALA A 653 5.42 -66.49 17.90
N ALA A 654 5.77 -65.59 18.85
CA ALA A 654 6.26 -65.97 20.16
C ALA A 654 5.23 -66.72 21.03
N ARG A 655 3.93 -66.58 20.75
CA ARG A 655 2.82 -67.25 21.50
C ARG A 655 2.34 -68.54 20.87
N LYS A 656 2.83 -68.95 19.71
CA LYS A 656 2.45 -70.21 19.07
C LYS A 656 2.77 -71.40 19.98
N ASP A 657 1.81 -72.33 20.12
CA ASP A 657 2.01 -73.55 20.89
C ASP A 657 2.90 -74.58 20.13
N PRO A 658 4.01 -75.06 20.70
CA PRO A 658 4.88 -76.00 20.01
C PRO A 658 4.19 -77.26 19.53
N VAL A 659 3.23 -77.74 20.33
CA VAL A 659 2.51 -79.01 20.04
C VAL A 659 1.52 -78.77 18.87
N ALA A 660 0.83 -77.68 18.90
CA ALA A 660 -0.10 -77.32 17.79
C ALA A 660 0.66 -77.00 16.49
N ALA A 661 1.83 -76.33 16.59
CA ALA A 661 2.67 -75.99 15.44
C ALA A 661 3.31 -77.21 14.74
N LEU A 662 3.60 -78.21 15.44
CA LEU A 662 4.15 -79.46 14.89
C LEU A 662 3.08 -80.45 14.35
N ARG A 663 1.81 -80.21 14.70
CA ARG A 663 0.67 -81.09 14.31
C ARG A 663 -0.10 -80.52 13.09
N THR A 664 0.18 -79.29 12.65
CA THR A 664 -0.37 -78.70 11.37
C THR A 664 0.35 -79.33 10.18
N GLU A 665 -0.38 -80.07 9.37
CA GLU A 665 0.07 -80.55 8.06
C GLU A 665 0.22 -79.41 7.07
#